data_0b4ffc416111a26e99d239f62c650821
#
_entry.id   0b4ffc416111a26e99d239f62c650821
#
_cell.length_a   1.000
_cell.length_b   1.000
_cell.length_c   1.000
_cell.angle_alpha   90.00
_cell.angle_beta   90.00
_cell.angle_gamma   90.00
#
_symmetry.space_group_name_H-M   'P 1'
#
loop_
_entity.id
_entity.type
_entity.pdbx_description
1 polymer ?
#
loop_
_entity_poly.entity_id
_entity_poly.type
_entity_poly.pdbx_seq_one_letter_code
_entity_poly.pdbx_strand_id
1 'polypeptide(L)'
;MKIDDVIHGFRLLRSERIAEAEGTAFTFVHEKTGAQLFFLETADDNKVFSISFRTPPVDDTGVAHIVEHSVLCGSRKYPLKEPFVELVKGSLNTFLNAMTFPDKTMYPVASRNDRDFQNLMDVYLDAVFYPAMRENPQVLMQEGWHYELENADAPLTYSGVVYNEMKGALSAPDDLLGSRIMAALYPDTTYGYESGGDPEAIPALTQEQFLAFHARYYHPSNSYIYLYGNLDIEEKLAYLDRAYLSHFDRIPVPSRVDRQAAFPACVRKDHFYPIGAEEPLAENAFLSLSWVIGDTSDMKRVMALQILDHALLRMQGAPLRQALIDAGLGRDVDSNYESDILQPFFSIVVSKSETARAEAFARVVRETLTQLADGGLNHQLVQASLNTLEFRLRESDFGSSPKGLIYGIRLMKTWLYGGAPEDYLRYEDTLAALKKGLKDGYFEQLIREAFLDNPHAALVTLAPSRTLGAERAAAQAAELAEKKAAMSVDEVAEVMRSCAALKAAQEAPDTEEALRSIPILARSDIRKDAERLPLEVRDLAGTKVLFSDLETNGIVYLNFYFPMAAVAQEDLPYAYLLAEMFGAVDTTVHSYAELAMLRSLYTGGIGADIVAYTRAGEADSLMPRFKLRAKVLRENLPRLFELLTEIIGTSDFSGSKRIRELVDEEKTGMELSLQRAANQVVASRIAAYLTPAGAYAEVGGLPFHDFLSAFKENFDADHAKMQAAFARILPQIFNKNDLILSVTAPASMYDETAAQLAAFRDTLSAAVFPSAPYTWNIRARNEGLTTQSRVQYVAKGANFLKLGYRYTGTMRVLETLLRYDYFWTRIRVQGGAYGAMTQFNRNGFMVFSSYRDPNLAETLDVLDETADYVRTFDVSDREMDKFIIGTMSGVDAPMTPQMKGDIAATFHLRGITHEDRQRARDEILTAQQADIRALAPLIADAMQANVRCVLGGEEKIRENAALFDAVRPALRM
;
A
#
# COMPACT_ATOMS: atom_id res chain seq x y z
N MET A 1 26.39 22.68 18.80
CA MET A 1 27.21 21.43 18.93
C MET A 1 28.39 21.54 17.96
N LYS A 2 29.59 21.09 18.38
CA LYS A 2 30.78 21.04 17.52
C LYS A 2 31.17 19.59 17.30
N ILE A 3 31.83 19.29 16.18
CA ILE A 3 32.38 17.95 15.94
C ILE A 3 33.27 17.55 17.11
N ASP A 4 33.21 16.29 17.50
CA ASP A 4 33.85 15.67 18.66
C ASP A 4 33.27 16.08 20.05
N ASP A 5 32.25 16.95 20.13
CA ASP A 5 31.52 17.15 21.38
C ASP A 5 30.87 15.83 21.82
N VAL A 6 30.98 15.51 23.11
CA VAL A 6 30.30 14.37 23.71
C VAL A 6 29.13 14.89 24.54
N ILE A 7 27.94 14.52 24.15
CA ILE A 7 26.68 14.97 24.75
C ILE A 7 25.91 13.72 25.19
N HIS A 8 25.73 13.58 26.54
CA HIS A 8 25.08 12.41 27.13
C HIS A 8 25.58 11.06 26.57
N GLY A 9 26.91 10.90 26.53
CA GLY A 9 27.52 9.66 26.04
C GLY A 9 27.60 9.51 24.51
N PHE A 10 27.03 10.43 23.75
CA PHE A 10 27.09 10.43 22.32
C PHE A 10 28.14 11.42 21.79
N ARG A 11 29.10 10.93 21.03
CA ARG A 11 30.07 11.77 20.30
C ARG A 11 29.49 12.19 18.96
N LEU A 12 29.48 13.50 18.67
CA LEU A 12 29.14 14.03 17.37
C LEU A 12 30.28 13.79 16.38
N LEU A 13 30.03 12.99 15.34
CA LEU A 13 31.00 12.64 14.30
C LEU A 13 30.95 13.60 13.10
N ARG A 14 29.74 14.00 12.73
CA ARG A 14 29.49 14.89 11.56
C ARG A 14 28.28 15.77 11.81
N SER A 15 28.32 16.98 11.22
CA SER A 15 27.18 17.88 11.14
C SER A 15 27.21 18.57 9.79
N GLU A 16 26.14 18.50 9.01
CA GLU A 16 26.11 19.01 7.66
C GLU A 16 24.69 19.43 7.22
N ARG A 17 24.61 20.53 6.46
CA ARG A 17 23.35 20.96 5.85
C ARG A 17 23.04 20.10 4.62
N ILE A 18 21.84 19.54 4.57
CA ILE A 18 21.29 18.79 3.43
C ILE A 18 20.21 19.67 2.79
N ALA A 19 20.56 20.30 1.66
CA ALA A 19 19.67 21.25 0.98
C ALA A 19 18.40 20.54 0.46
N GLU A 20 18.55 19.35 -0.11
CA GLU A 20 17.48 18.56 -0.71
C GLU A 20 16.44 18.06 0.33
N ALA A 21 16.85 17.94 1.59
CA ALA A 21 15.97 17.60 2.70
C ALA A 21 15.53 18.81 3.52
N GLU A 22 15.96 20.03 3.13
CA GLU A 22 15.72 21.29 3.86
C GLU A 22 16.12 21.21 5.36
N GLY A 23 17.10 20.35 5.67
CA GLY A 23 17.47 19.98 7.03
C GLY A 23 18.96 20.05 7.32
N THR A 24 19.31 19.87 8.58
CA THR A 24 20.69 19.67 9.05
C THR A 24 20.84 18.24 9.57
N ALA A 25 21.77 17.50 9.00
CA ALA A 25 22.10 16.14 9.43
C ALA A 25 23.14 16.17 10.54
N PHE A 26 22.95 15.32 11.55
CA PHE A 26 23.91 15.08 12.63
C PHE A 26 24.12 13.58 12.79
N THR A 27 25.37 13.13 12.74
CA THR A 27 25.75 11.72 12.95
C THR A 27 26.48 11.57 14.26
N PHE A 28 25.95 10.69 15.13
CA PHE A 28 26.51 10.41 16.44
C PHE A 28 26.88 8.93 16.60
N VAL A 29 27.78 8.66 17.52
CA VAL A 29 28.05 7.33 18.05
C VAL A 29 28.01 7.36 19.58
N HIS A 30 27.31 6.41 20.19
CA HIS A 30 27.30 6.25 21.64
C HIS A 30 28.60 5.58 22.08
N GLU A 31 29.43 6.27 22.88
CA GLU A 31 30.79 5.82 23.17
C GLU A 31 30.87 4.47 23.91
N LYS A 32 29.93 4.24 24.84
CA LYS A 32 29.93 3.03 25.67
C LYS A 32 29.53 1.79 24.85
N THR A 33 28.50 1.87 24.01
CA THR A 33 27.93 0.70 23.34
C THR A 33 28.29 0.60 21.86
N GLY A 34 28.67 1.73 21.22
CA GLY A 34 28.88 1.81 19.80
C GLY A 34 27.60 1.94 18.98
N ALA A 35 26.45 2.16 19.62
CA ALA A 35 25.18 2.44 18.93
C ALA A 35 25.34 3.66 18.00
N GLN A 36 24.88 3.55 16.76
CA GLN A 36 24.92 4.64 15.79
C GLN A 36 23.62 5.41 15.85
N LEU A 37 23.70 6.74 15.77
CA LEU A 37 22.52 7.60 15.70
C LEU A 37 22.67 8.63 14.58
N PHE A 38 21.62 8.75 13.77
CA PHE A 38 21.49 9.80 12.77
C PHE A 38 20.27 10.66 13.06
N PHE A 39 20.46 11.96 13.15
CA PHE A 39 19.39 12.93 13.32
C PHE A 39 19.32 13.86 12.12
N LEU A 40 18.15 13.96 11.50
CA LEU A 40 17.86 14.94 10.47
C LEU A 40 16.92 16.00 11.04
N GLU A 41 17.48 17.12 11.45
CA GLU A 41 16.75 18.29 11.96
C GLU A 41 16.07 19.01 10.79
N THR A 42 14.76 19.15 10.87
CA THR A 42 13.92 19.87 9.88
C THR A 42 12.83 20.67 10.59
N ALA A 43 12.10 21.52 9.85
CA ALA A 43 10.94 22.25 10.39
C ALA A 43 9.67 21.38 10.46
N ASP A 44 9.71 20.13 9.99
CA ASP A 44 8.56 19.22 9.98
C ASP A 44 8.16 18.83 11.42
N ASP A 45 6.90 19.05 11.78
CA ASP A 45 6.35 18.70 13.07
C ASP A 45 5.98 17.20 13.18
N ASN A 46 5.96 16.47 12.05
CA ASN A 46 5.71 15.02 12.03
C ASN A 46 7.01 14.25 12.31
N LYS A 47 7.35 14.16 13.59
CA LYS A 47 8.59 13.55 14.07
C LYS A 47 8.60 12.05 13.85
N VAL A 48 9.76 11.52 13.46
CA VAL A 48 9.98 10.09 13.27
C VAL A 48 11.13 9.62 14.17
N PHE A 49 10.90 8.52 14.86
CA PHE A 49 11.91 7.70 15.50
C PHE A 49 11.92 6.33 14.84
N SER A 50 13.09 5.77 14.63
CA SER A 50 13.24 4.36 14.26
C SER A 50 14.47 3.79 14.95
N ILE A 51 14.36 2.57 15.48
CA ILE A 51 15.51 1.77 15.83
C ILE A 51 15.55 0.54 14.93
N SER A 52 16.70 0.29 14.34
CA SER A 52 16.88 -0.78 13.35
C SER A 52 18.08 -1.64 13.75
N PHE A 53 18.01 -2.92 13.40
CA PHE A 53 19.09 -3.87 13.62
C PHE A 53 19.43 -4.61 12.32
N ARG A 54 20.69 -4.95 12.09
CA ARG A 54 21.01 -5.96 11.07
C ARG A 54 20.63 -7.34 11.60
N THR A 55 19.77 -8.03 10.88
CA THR A 55 19.17 -9.31 11.25
C THR A 55 19.24 -10.31 10.10
N PRO A 56 20.45 -10.63 9.58
CA PRO A 56 20.59 -11.53 8.44
C PRO A 56 20.13 -12.94 8.81
N PRO A 57 19.11 -13.51 8.14
CA PRO A 57 18.71 -14.90 8.32
C PRO A 57 19.78 -15.86 7.82
N VAL A 58 19.78 -17.07 8.37
CA VAL A 58 20.69 -18.16 8.02
C VAL A 58 19.96 -19.41 7.53
N ASP A 59 18.64 -19.37 7.51
CA ASP A 59 17.72 -20.39 7.02
C ASP A 59 16.36 -19.79 6.70
N ASP A 60 15.42 -20.62 6.20
CA ASP A 60 14.07 -20.22 5.79
C ASP A 60 13.03 -20.30 6.95
N THR A 61 13.46 -20.44 8.21
CA THR A 61 12.53 -20.54 9.35
C THR A 61 11.76 -19.26 9.66
N GLY A 62 12.14 -18.13 9.02
CA GLY A 62 11.49 -16.84 9.26
C GLY A 62 11.76 -16.27 10.66
N VAL A 63 12.82 -16.72 11.32
CA VAL A 63 13.12 -16.30 12.71
C VAL A 63 13.22 -14.79 12.87
N ALA A 64 13.71 -14.05 11.83
CA ALA A 64 13.78 -12.59 11.87
C ALA A 64 12.39 -11.94 11.96
N HIS A 65 11.44 -12.44 11.17
CA HIS A 65 10.05 -11.98 11.12
C HIS A 65 9.28 -12.37 12.40
N ILE A 66 9.45 -13.61 12.85
CA ILE A 66 8.83 -14.09 14.10
C ILE A 66 9.33 -13.29 15.31
N VAL A 67 10.62 -12.95 15.37
CA VAL A 67 11.18 -12.08 16.43
C VAL A 67 10.64 -10.65 16.31
N GLU A 68 10.45 -10.12 15.09
CA GLU A 68 9.84 -8.81 14.86
C GLU A 68 8.47 -8.71 15.54
N HIS A 69 7.57 -9.67 15.26
CA HIS A 69 6.26 -9.75 15.90
C HIS A 69 6.38 -9.90 17.42
N SER A 70 7.21 -10.84 17.86
CA SER A 70 7.30 -11.30 19.23
C SER A 70 7.82 -10.25 20.21
N VAL A 71 8.72 -9.34 19.79
CA VAL A 71 9.19 -8.27 20.68
C VAL A 71 8.09 -7.28 21.03
N LEU A 72 7.05 -7.17 20.18
CA LEU A 72 5.89 -6.31 20.41
C LEU A 72 4.81 -6.96 21.29
N CYS A 73 4.99 -8.22 21.73
CA CYS A 73 4.09 -8.96 22.61
C CYS A 73 4.47 -8.78 24.09
N GLY A 74 4.57 -7.52 24.53
CA GLY A 74 4.90 -7.17 25.91
C GLY A 74 6.38 -6.99 26.18
N SER A 75 6.68 -6.20 27.19
CA SER A 75 8.04 -5.89 27.60
C SER A 75 8.16 -5.68 29.12
N ARG A 76 9.37 -5.48 29.61
CA ARG A 76 9.67 -5.27 31.03
C ARG A 76 8.83 -4.15 31.66
N LYS A 77 8.72 -2.98 31.00
CA LYS A 77 7.92 -1.85 31.48
C LYS A 77 6.43 -1.98 31.14
N TYR A 78 6.12 -2.69 30.07
CA TYR A 78 4.79 -2.78 29.47
C TYR A 78 4.37 -4.25 29.34
N PRO A 79 4.00 -4.89 30.46
CA PRO A 79 3.73 -6.34 30.49
C PRO A 79 2.31 -6.67 30.02
N LEU A 80 1.88 -6.08 28.90
CA LEU A 80 0.64 -6.40 28.22
C LEU A 80 0.87 -7.49 27.17
N LYS A 81 -0.20 -8.15 26.75
CA LYS A 81 -0.13 -9.12 25.64
C LYS A 81 0.13 -8.44 24.31
N GLU A 82 -0.56 -7.33 24.07
CA GLU A 82 -0.53 -6.58 22.80
C GLU A 82 -0.36 -5.07 23.06
N PRO A 83 0.81 -4.59 23.51
CA PRO A 83 1.07 -3.16 23.72
C PRO A 83 0.85 -2.33 22.45
N PHE A 84 1.11 -2.93 21.27
CA PHE A 84 0.90 -2.32 19.98
C PHE A 84 -0.58 -1.89 19.77
N VAL A 85 -1.53 -2.77 20.06
CA VAL A 85 -2.96 -2.48 19.91
C VAL A 85 -3.41 -1.39 20.87
N GLU A 86 -2.89 -1.42 22.10
CA GLU A 86 -3.19 -0.40 23.09
C GLU A 86 -2.63 0.99 22.68
N LEU A 87 -1.46 1.04 22.05
CA LEU A 87 -0.91 2.27 21.48
C LEU A 87 -1.77 2.78 20.31
N VAL A 88 -2.18 1.92 19.38
CA VAL A 88 -3.06 2.33 18.27
C VAL A 88 -4.36 2.95 18.78
N LYS A 89 -4.91 2.43 19.87
CA LYS A 89 -6.14 2.98 20.50
C LYS A 89 -5.91 4.32 21.20
N GLY A 90 -4.75 4.52 21.82
CA GLY A 90 -4.52 5.60 22.80
C GLY A 90 -3.45 6.63 22.41
N SER A 91 -3.01 6.67 21.17
CA SER A 91 -1.94 7.53 20.64
C SER A 91 -2.41 8.42 19.51
N LEU A 92 -1.76 9.55 19.31
CA LEU A 92 -1.88 10.41 18.12
C LEU A 92 -0.82 10.06 17.05
N ASN A 93 -0.44 8.81 17.00
CA ASN A 93 0.54 8.35 16.04
C ASN A 93 0.11 8.68 14.60
N THR A 94 1.07 9.05 13.79
CA THR A 94 0.91 9.21 12.35
C THR A 94 1.48 8.02 11.58
N PHE A 95 2.28 7.22 12.27
CA PHE A 95 2.79 5.93 11.81
C PHE A 95 3.20 5.07 13.01
N LEU A 96 2.82 3.81 12.97
CA LEU A 96 3.16 2.81 13.99
C LEU A 96 3.22 1.44 13.30
N ASN A 97 4.41 0.86 13.18
CA ASN A 97 4.61 -0.48 12.59
C ASN A 97 5.99 -1.04 12.96
N ALA A 98 6.24 -2.29 12.57
CA ALA A 98 7.56 -2.89 12.46
C ALA A 98 7.71 -3.47 11.05
N MET A 99 8.94 -3.70 10.61
CA MET A 99 9.24 -4.11 9.23
C MET A 99 10.46 -5.03 9.19
N THR A 100 10.28 -6.26 8.72
CA THR A 100 11.38 -7.17 8.40
C THR A 100 11.74 -7.10 6.92
N PHE A 101 13.01 -6.85 6.65
CA PHE A 101 13.65 -6.85 5.33
C PHE A 101 14.59 -8.06 5.21
N PRO A 102 15.15 -8.34 4.04
CA PRO A 102 16.06 -9.49 3.86
C PRO A 102 17.31 -9.50 4.76
N ASP A 103 17.72 -8.37 5.32
CA ASP A 103 18.95 -8.25 6.11
C ASP A 103 18.86 -7.34 7.34
N LYS A 104 17.69 -6.75 7.57
CA LYS A 104 17.44 -5.81 8.68
C LYS A 104 16.01 -5.89 9.17
N THR A 105 15.80 -5.53 10.43
CA THR A 105 14.47 -5.31 11.02
C THR A 105 14.41 -3.90 11.56
N MET A 106 13.36 -3.16 11.24
CA MET A 106 13.16 -1.76 11.59
C MET A 106 11.90 -1.59 12.44
N TYR A 107 11.98 -0.72 13.44
CA TYR A 107 10.89 -0.38 14.36
C TYR A 107 10.61 1.13 14.31
N PRO A 108 9.90 1.62 13.29
CA PRO A 108 9.60 3.03 13.11
C PRO A 108 8.30 3.44 13.78
N VAL A 109 8.30 4.63 14.39
CA VAL A 109 7.11 5.33 14.89
C VAL A 109 7.16 6.79 14.49
N ALA A 110 5.97 7.41 14.33
CA ALA A 110 5.87 8.83 14.05
C ALA A 110 4.69 9.46 14.79
N SER A 111 4.88 10.71 15.23
CA SER A 111 3.83 11.54 15.83
C SER A 111 4.12 13.03 15.70
N ARG A 112 3.06 13.84 15.56
CA ARG A 112 3.14 15.30 15.60
C ARG A 112 3.12 15.87 17.02
N ASN A 113 2.71 15.07 18.00
CA ASN A 113 2.64 15.45 19.42
C ASN A 113 3.92 15.03 20.13
N ASP A 114 4.60 15.95 20.84
CA ASP A 114 5.90 15.69 21.48
C ASP A 114 5.81 14.65 22.61
N ARG A 115 4.73 14.69 23.39
CA ARG A 115 4.50 13.74 24.48
C ARG A 115 4.21 12.34 23.94
N ASP A 116 3.39 12.26 22.92
CA ASP A 116 3.08 11.01 22.22
C ASP A 116 4.31 10.40 21.59
N PHE A 117 5.10 11.21 20.87
CA PHE A 117 6.36 10.80 20.27
C PHE A 117 7.31 10.19 21.31
N GLN A 118 7.42 10.83 22.49
CA GLN A 118 8.25 10.31 23.58
C GLN A 118 7.72 8.99 24.13
N ASN A 119 6.40 8.87 24.29
CA ASN A 119 5.73 7.63 24.74
C ASN A 119 5.98 6.48 23.75
N LEU A 120 5.79 6.71 22.46
CA LEU A 120 6.00 5.73 21.39
C LEU A 120 7.47 5.27 21.35
N MET A 121 8.41 6.21 21.46
CA MET A 121 9.84 5.91 21.51
C MET A 121 10.19 5.02 22.72
N ASP A 122 9.64 5.31 23.92
CA ASP A 122 9.92 4.53 25.13
C ASP A 122 9.37 3.10 25.01
N VAL A 123 8.13 2.94 24.53
CA VAL A 123 7.51 1.61 24.37
C VAL A 123 8.31 0.76 23.40
N TYR A 124 8.73 1.32 22.26
CA TYR A 124 9.50 0.57 21.25
C TYR A 124 10.91 0.22 21.70
N LEU A 125 11.58 1.13 22.42
CA LEU A 125 12.90 0.85 22.99
C LEU A 125 12.84 -0.27 24.06
N ASP A 126 11.82 -0.25 24.93
CA ASP A 126 11.68 -1.30 25.94
C ASP A 126 11.31 -2.65 25.31
N ALA A 127 10.46 -2.62 24.27
CA ALA A 127 10.07 -3.80 23.48
C ALA A 127 11.28 -4.49 22.85
N VAL A 128 12.13 -3.75 22.13
CA VAL A 128 13.26 -4.36 21.40
C VAL A 128 14.40 -4.82 22.32
N PHE A 129 14.65 -4.13 23.46
CA PHE A 129 15.74 -4.49 24.36
C PHE A 129 15.34 -5.43 25.48
N TYR A 130 14.09 -5.38 25.95
CA TYR A 130 13.63 -6.14 27.12
C TYR A 130 12.26 -6.81 26.85
N PRO A 131 12.09 -7.59 25.75
CA PRO A 131 10.81 -8.18 25.40
C PRO A 131 10.41 -9.29 26.38
N ALA A 132 9.11 -9.44 26.61
CA ALA A 132 8.53 -10.48 27.45
C ALA A 132 8.73 -11.91 26.91
N MET A 133 8.96 -12.08 25.62
CA MET A 133 9.18 -13.38 24.97
C MET A 133 10.35 -14.19 25.55
N ARG A 134 11.28 -13.51 26.25
CA ARG A 134 12.40 -14.19 26.95
C ARG A 134 11.94 -15.07 28.11
N GLU A 135 10.84 -14.70 28.73
CA GLU A 135 10.30 -15.36 29.93
C GLU A 135 8.99 -16.11 29.63
N ASN A 136 8.32 -15.75 28.52
CA ASN A 136 7.04 -16.35 28.11
C ASN A 136 7.16 -17.15 26.81
N PRO A 137 7.24 -18.49 26.87
CA PRO A 137 7.33 -19.33 25.67
C PRO A 137 6.06 -19.36 24.81
N GLN A 138 4.92 -18.93 25.35
CA GLN A 138 3.66 -18.86 24.58
C GLN A 138 3.72 -17.80 23.46
N VAL A 139 4.66 -16.83 23.55
CA VAL A 139 4.83 -15.82 22.50
C VAL A 139 5.27 -16.46 21.18
N LEU A 140 6.25 -17.40 21.22
CA LEU A 140 6.62 -18.14 20.01
C LEU A 140 5.46 -19.00 19.46
N MET A 141 4.68 -19.62 20.34
CA MET A 141 3.51 -20.40 19.94
C MET A 141 2.45 -19.53 19.25
N GLN A 142 2.21 -18.33 19.74
CA GLN A 142 1.24 -17.39 19.18
C GLN A 142 1.74 -16.78 17.87
N GLU A 143 2.90 -16.13 17.90
CA GLU A 143 3.38 -15.35 16.77
C GLU A 143 4.10 -16.19 15.71
N GLY A 144 4.84 -17.20 16.12
CA GLY A 144 5.57 -18.06 15.21
C GLY A 144 4.75 -19.25 14.72
N TRP A 145 4.82 -20.35 15.46
CA TRP A 145 4.10 -21.57 15.14
C TRP A 145 3.93 -22.50 16.35
N HIS A 146 2.90 -23.34 16.31
CA HIS A 146 2.66 -24.42 17.28
C HIS A 146 1.87 -25.58 16.65
N TYR A 147 1.88 -26.74 17.32
CA TYR A 147 0.94 -27.80 17.00
C TYR A 147 -0.43 -27.43 17.53
N GLU A 148 -1.44 -27.40 16.65
CA GLU A 148 -2.83 -27.24 17.03
C GLU A 148 -3.51 -28.60 17.09
N LEU A 149 -4.15 -28.90 18.23
CA LEU A 149 -4.87 -30.16 18.47
C LEU A 149 -6.10 -29.89 19.34
N GLU A 150 -7.27 -29.87 18.74
CA GLU A 150 -8.53 -29.56 19.42
C GLU A 150 -8.94 -30.66 20.41
N ASN A 151 -8.79 -31.91 20.01
CA ASN A 151 -9.07 -33.10 20.85
C ASN A 151 -8.20 -34.28 20.39
N ALA A 152 -8.18 -35.36 21.18
CA ALA A 152 -7.32 -36.52 20.95
C ALA A 152 -7.56 -37.19 19.59
N ASP A 153 -8.78 -37.12 19.04
CA ASP A 153 -9.14 -37.76 17.78
C ASP A 153 -8.95 -36.82 16.56
N ALA A 154 -8.88 -35.50 16.79
CA ALA A 154 -8.69 -34.49 15.73
C ALA A 154 -7.31 -34.65 15.03
N PRO A 155 -7.18 -34.26 13.75
CA PRO A 155 -5.88 -34.24 13.09
C PRO A 155 -4.96 -33.21 13.77
N LEU A 156 -3.67 -33.54 13.86
CA LEU A 156 -2.63 -32.58 14.26
C LEU A 156 -2.42 -31.59 13.11
N THR A 157 -2.36 -30.31 13.40
CA THR A 157 -2.11 -29.24 12.41
C THR A 157 -1.08 -28.25 12.92
N TYR A 158 -0.54 -27.41 12.01
CA TYR A 158 0.28 -26.26 12.37
C TYR A 158 -0.58 -25.00 12.43
N SER A 159 -0.34 -24.15 13.42
CA SER A 159 -0.97 -22.82 13.59
C SER A 159 0.07 -21.81 14.10
N GLY A 160 -0.19 -20.52 13.92
CA GLY A 160 0.63 -19.39 14.36
C GLY A 160 0.44 -18.19 13.44
N VAL A 161 0.65 -16.98 13.94
CA VAL A 161 0.37 -15.74 13.19
C VAL A 161 1.26 -15.67 11.94
N VAL A 162 2.59 -15.70 12.10
CA VAL A 162 3.54 -15.61 10.98
C VAL A 162 3.44 -16.84 10.06
N TYR A 163 3.23 -18.04 10.62
CA TYR A 163 3.01 -19.24 9.80
C TYR A 163 1.82 -19.10 8.86
N ASN A 164 0.70 -18.60 9.37
CA ASN A 164 -0.51 -18.40 8.56
C ASN A 164 -0.35 -17.23 7.57
N GLU A 165 0.31 -16.15 8.00
CA GLU A 165 0.60 -15.00 7.14
C GLU A 165 1.45 -15.39 5.93
N MET A 166 2.56 -16.08 6.16
CA MET A 166 3.47 -16.52 5.10
C MET A 166 2.86 -17.58 4.19
N LYS A 167 2.00 -18.45 4.75
CA LYS A 167 1.21 -19.37 3.94
C LYS A 167 0.27 -18.64 2.99
N GLY A 168 -0.28 -17.51 3.43
CA GLY A 168 -1.06 -16.61 2.59
C GLY A 168 -0.22 -15.87 1.56
N ALA A 169 0.90 -15.27 1.98
CA ALA A 169 1.78 -14.47 1.12
C ALA A 169 2.36 -15.31 -0.02
N LEU A 170 3.01 -16.43 0.29
CA LEU A 170 3.63 -17.31 -0.72
C LEU A 170 2.61 -18.15 -1.54
N SER A 171 1.32 -17.98 -1.32
CA SER A 171 0.28 -18.50 -2.21
C SER A 171 0.09 -17.65 -3.46
N ALA A 172 0.49 -16.38 -3.45
CA ALA A 172 0.49 -15.51 -4.60
C ALA A 172 1.68 -15.84 -5.52
N PRO A 173 1.44 -16.06 -6.83
CA PRO A 173 2.51 -16.46 -7.75
C PRO A 173 3.63 -15.43 -7.89
N ASP A 174 3.29 -14.12 -7.81
CA ASP A 174 4.26 -13.03 -7.92
C ASP A 174 5.22 -13.01 -6.73
N ASP A 175 4.70 -13.17 -5.50
CA ASP A 175 5.51 -13.20 -4.28
C ASP A 175 6.39 -14.47 -4.24
N LEU A 176 5.84 -15.61 -4.64
CA LEU A 176 6.60 -16.86 -4.76
C LEU A 176 7.71 -16.72 -5.82
N LEU A 177 7.43 -16.09 -6.98
CA LEU A 177 8.43 -15.84 -8.01
C LEU A 177 9.57 -14.96 -7.47
N GLY A 178 9.26 -13.90 -6.75
CA GLY A 178 10.23 -13.01 -6.09
C GLY A 178 11.17 -13.77 -5.15
N SER A 179 10.61 -14.61 -4.28
CA SER A 179 11.38 -15.48 -3.38
C SER A 179 12.30 -16.44 -4.16
N ARG A 180 11.81 -17.07 -5.24
CA ARG A 180 12.59 -17.99 -6.07
C ARG A 180 13.70 -17.30 -6.90
N ILE A 181 13.47 -16.04 -7.31
CA ILE A 181 14.51 -15.20 -7.94
C ILE A 181 15.64 -14.91 -6.96
N MET A 182 15.32 -14.49 -5.73
CA MET A 182 16.29 -14.23 -4.67
C MET A 182 17.13 -15.48 -4.37
N ALA A 183 16.49 -16.62 -4.14
CA ALA A 183 17.18 -17.89 -3.92
C ALA A 183 18.07 -18.33 -5.09
N ALA A 184 17.67 -18.01 -6.33
CA ALA A 184 18.47 -18.32 -7.53
C ALA A 184 19.68 -17.40 -7.68
N LEU A 185 19.58 -16.12 -7.31
CA LEU A 185 20.64 -15.12 -7.48
C LEU A 185 21.65 -15.11 -6.33
N TYR A 186 21.23 -15.50 -5.10
CA TYR A 186 22.05 -15.39 -3.89
C TYR A 186 22.14 -16.69 -3.09
N PRO A 187 22.44 -17.85 -3.71
CA PRO A 187 22.35 -19.15 -3.03
C PRO A 187 23.31 -19.35 -1.84
N ASP A 188 24.38 -18.55 -1.74
CA ASP A 188 25.43 -18.73 -0.73
C ASP A 188 25.39 -17.64 0.36
N THR A 189 24.38 -16.75 0.36
CA THR A 189 24.30 -15.61 1.28
C THR A 189 22.93 -15.52 1.95
N THR A 190 22.79 -14.58 2.90
CA THR A 190 21.53 -14.32 3.61
C THR A 190 20.35 -14.06 2.67
N TYR A 191 20.59 -13.47 1.50
CA TYR A 191 19.56 -13.16 0.53
C TYR A 191 18.99 -14.38 -0.23
N GLY A 192 19.62 -15.54 -0.09
CA GLY A 192 19.09 -16.80 -0.63
C GLY A 192 17.97 -17.39 0.22
N TYR A 193 17.78 -16.89 1.44
CA TYR A 193 16.74 -17.33 2.36
C TYR A 193 15.54 -16.41 2.36
N GLU A 194 14.36 -16.98 2.65
CA GLU A 194 13.11 -16.22 2.83
C GLU A 194 13.06 -15.61 4.24
N SER A 195 13.35 -14.33 4.36
CA SER A 195 13.39 -13.65 5.67
C SER A 195 12.06 -13.64 6.40
N GLY A 196 10.96 -13.66 5.64
CA GLY A 196 9.59 -13.79 6.18
C GLY A 196 9.27 -15.18 6.69
N GLY A 197 9.96 -16.20 6.18
CA GLY A 197 9.80 -17.60 6.50
C GLY A 197 9.03 -18.38 5.42
N ASP A 198 9.57 -19.55 5.05
CA ASP A 198 8.84 -20.50 4.22
C ASP A 198 7.95 -21.38 5.12
N PRO A 199 6.64 -21.48 4.87
CA PRO A 199 5.72 -22.30 5.68
C PRO A 199 6.14 -23.76 5.82
N GLU A 200 6.93 -24.29 4.88
CA GLU A 200 7.50 -25.66 4.98
C GLU A 200 8.69 -25.72 5.96
N ALA A 201 9.36 -24.58 6.21
CA ALA A 201 10.54 -24.50 7.08
C ALA A 201 10.24 -23.90 8.48
N ILE A 202 9.27 -22.99 8.59
CA ILE A 202 8.89 -22.35 9.87
C ILE A 202 8.73 -23.35 11.02
N PRO A 203 8.10 -24.55 10.85
CA PRO A 203 7.91 -25.51 11.94
C PRO A 203 9.21 -26.18 12.44
N ALA A 204 10.34 -25.91 11.81
CA ALA A 204 11.67 -26.36 12.29
C ALA A 204 12.29 -25.40 13.32
N LEU A 205 11.76 -24.17 13.47
CA LEU A 205 12.25 -23.18 14.43
C LEU A 205 11.99 -23.64 15.86
N THR A 206 13.06 -23.76 16.65
CA THR A 206 12.96 -24.09 18.08
C THR A 206 12.95 -22.84 18.96
N GLN A 207 12.43 -22.98 20.18
CA GLN A 207 12.48 -21.90 21.19
C GLN A 207 13.90 -21.42 21.47
N GLU A 208 14.88 -22.33 21.47
CA GLU A 208 16.29 -21.98 21.73
C GLU A 208 16.85 -21.12 20.58
N GLN A 209 16.61 -21.51 19.33
CA GLN A 209 17.06 -20.75 18.15
C GLN A 209 16.42 -19.36 18.11
N PHE A 210 15.12 -19.29 18.38
CA PHE A 210 14.36 -18.05 18.47
C PHE A 210 14.96 -17.08 19.50
N LEU A 211 15.18 -17.52 20.74
CA LEU A 211 15.78 -16.70 21.78
C LEU A 211 17.24 -16.33 21.48
N ALA A 212 18.01 -17.26 20.89
CA ALA A 212 19.41 -17.03 20.52
C ALA A 212 19.50 -15.97 19.40
N PHE A 213 18.56 -15.91 18.46
CA PHE A 213 18.53 -14.90 17.41
C PHE A 213 18.35 -13.50 17.99
N HIS A 214 17.37 -13.31 18.88
CA HIS A 214 17.18 -12.05 19.58
C HIS A 214 18.40 -11.66 20.39
N ALA A 215 18.94 -12.56 21.21
CA ALA A 215 20.12 -12.29 22.05
C ALA A 215 21.36 -11.91 21.23
N ARG A 216 21.48 -12.43 20.01
CA ARG A 216 22.60 -12.15 19.10
C ARG A 216 22.48 -10.78 18.45
N TYR A 217 21.32 -10.41 17.93
CA TYR A 217 21.18 -9.26 17.03
C TYR A 217 20.56 -8.02 17.68
N TYR A 218 19.72 -8.16 18.72
CA TYR A 218 19.01 -7.05 19.36
C TYR A 218 19.84 -6.46 20.51
N HIS A 219 20.96 -5.87 20.12
CA HIS A 219 21.90 -5.25 21.07
C HIS A 219 22.28 -3.84 20.57
N PRO A 220 22.48 -2.85 21.48
CA PRO A 220 22.87 -1.49 21.07
C PRO A 220 24.09 -1.43 20.14
N SER A 221 25.06 -2.34 20.30
CA SER A 221 26.22 -2.39 19.40
C SER A 221 25.91 -2.74 17.93
N ASN A 222 24.71 -3.21 17.65
CA ASN A 222 24.19 -3.53 16.31
C ASN A 222 23.04 -2.60 15.90
N SER A 223 22.75 -1.55 16.68
CA SER A 223 21.60 -0.68 16.45
C SER A 223 21.95 0.53 15.59
N TYR A 224 20.96 0.92 14.78
CA TYR A 224 20.91 2.13 13.95
C TYR A 224 19.71 2.94 14.41
N ILE A 225 19.93 4.03 15.15
CA ILE A 225 18.88 4.88 15.69
C ILE A 225 18.71 6.08 14.76
N TYR A 226 17.50 6.31 14.32
CA TYR A 226 17.14 7.42 13.45
C TYR A 226 16.13 8.34 14.13
N LEU A 227 16.39 9.63 14.08
CA LEU A 227 15.52 10.71 14.53
C LEU A 227 15.31 11.73 13.40
N TYR A 228 14.09 12.23 13.25
CA TYR A 228 13.71 13.21 12.24
C TYR A 228 12.72 14.22 12.79
N GLY A 229 12.81 15.46 12.33
CA GLY A 229 11.82 16.50 12.59
C GLY A 229 12.33 17.63 13.51
N ASN A 230 11.39 18.43 14.00
CA ASN A 230 11.66 19.61 14.84
C ASN A 230 11.76 19.28 16.33
N LEU A 231 12.55 18.29 16.70
CA LEU A 231 12.70 17.82 18.08
C LEU A 231 13.94 18.39 18.80
N ASP A 232 13.93 18.40 20.13
CA ASP A 232 15.08 18.69 20.95
C ASP A 232 16.01 17.47 21.05
N ILE A 233 17.11 17.51 20.28
CA ILE A 233 18.03 16.38 20.22
C ILE A 233 18.75 16.13 21.55
N GLU A 234 19.10 17.17 22.33
CA GLU A 234 19.81 16.99 23.60
C GLU A 234 18.95 16.22 24.63
N GLU A 235 17.64 16.55 24.68
CA GLU A 235 16.66 15.80 25.47
C GLU A 235 16.61 14.32 25.06
N LYS A 236 16.59 14.04 23.75
CA LYS A 236 16.51 12.66 23.24
C LYS A 236 17.79 11.87 23.47
N LEU A 237 18.96 12.48 23.29
CA LEU A 237 20.25 11.84 23.62
C LEU A 237 20.33 11.51 25.12
N ALA A 238 19.95 12.46 26.00
CA ALA A 238 19.91 12.23 27.42
C ALA A 238 18.97 11.10 27.84
N TYR A 239 17.82 11.02 27.16
CA TYR A 239 16.85 9.96 27.40
C TYR A 239 17.37 8.59 26.96
N LEU A 240 17.88 8.48 25.73
CA LEU A 240 18.42 7.23 25.16
C LEU A 240 19.56 6.67 26.00
N ASP A 241 20.51 7.52 26.43
CA ASP A 241 21.60 7.10 27.28
C ASP A 241 21.10 6.61 28.66
N ARG A 242 20.40 7.49 29.38
CA ARG A 242 19.97 7.22 30.75
C ARG A 242 19.01 6.04 30.87
N ALA A 243 18.03 5.94 29.97
CA ALA A 243 16.96 4.96 30.12
C ALA A 243 17.35 3.58 29.55
N TYR A 244 18.27 3.54 28.59
CA TYR A 244 18.58 2.31 27.87
C TYR A 244 20.06 2.06 27.65
N LEU A 245 20.79 2.90 26.89
CA LEU A 245 22.10 2.53 26.35
C LEU A 245 23.18 2.42 27.41
N SER A 246 23.16 3.24 28.47
CA SER A 246 24.11 3.19 29.59
C SER A 246 24.08 1.85 30.36
N HIS A 247 23.01 1.04 30.19
CA HIS A 247 22.89 -0.26 30.85
C HIS A 247 23.58 -1.40 30.06
N PHE A 248 24.14 -1.13 28.90
CA PHE A 248 24.81 -2.10 28.03
C PHE A 248 26.28 -1.75 27.88
N ASP A 249 27.10 -2.76 27.71
CA ASP A 249 28.50 -2.62 27.30
C ASP A 249 28.64 -2.96 25.80
N ARG A 250 29.71 -2.49 25.17
CA ARG A 250 30.01 -2.80 23.80
C ARG A 250 30.36 -4.27 23.61
N ILE A 251 29.73 -4.95 22.67
CA ILE A 251 30.02 -6.33 22.27
C ILE A 251 30.23 -6.44 20.75
N PRO A 252 31.03 -7.41 20.27
CA PRO A 252 31.04 -7.74 18.85
C PRO A 252 29.75 -8.48 18.46
N VAL A 253 29.09 -8.01 17.42
CA VAL A 253 27.88 -8.65 16.88
C VAL A 253 28.16 -9.14 15.45
N PRO A 254 28.10 -10.46 15.18
CA PRO A 254 28.38 -11.03 13.86
C PRO A 254 27.18 -10.87 12.93
N SER A 255 26.86 -9.63 12.55
CA SER A 255 25.72 -9.27 11.73
C SER A 255 26.09 -8.80 10.32
N ARG A 256 27.36 -8.94 9.94
CA ARG A 256 27.84 -8.53 8.63
C ARG A 256 27.11 -9.32 7.53
N VAL A 257 26.64 -8.59 6.51
CA VAL A 257 26.07 -9.18 5.30
C VAL A 257 27.20 -9.46 4.31
N ASP A 258 27.30 -10.69 3.88
CA ASP A 258 28.31 -11.13 2.92
C ASP A 258 27.81 -10.94 1.47
N ARG A 259 28.77 -10.79 0.55
CA ARG A 259 28.48 -10.66 -0.89
C ARG A 259 28.40 -12.02 -1.55
N GLN A 260 27.40 -12.20 -2.39
CA GLN A 260 27.35 -13.32 -3.32
C GLN A 260 28.47 -13.19 -4.36
N ALA A 261 29.24 -14.25 -4.53
CA ALA A 261 30.22 -14.30 -5.61
C ALA A 261 29.53 -14.33 -6.98
N ALA A 262 30.09 -13.61 -7.94
CA ALA A 262 29.55 -13.59 -9.29
C ALA A 262 29.55 -14.98 -9.93
N PHE A 263 28.48 -15.32 -10.63
CA PHE A 263 28.38 -16.56 -11.37
C PHE A 263 29.27 -16.55 -12.63
N PRO A 264 29.75 -17.68 -13.07
CA PRO A 264 30.52 -17.80 -14.34
C PRO A 264 29.56 -17.75 -15.57
N ALA A 265 28.28 -18.04 -15.40
CA ALA A 265 27.27 -18.03 -16.45
C ALA A 265 25.86 -17.91 -15.82
N CYS A 266 24.90 -17.49 -16.62
CA CYS A 266 23.49 -17.45 -16.23
C CYS A 266 23.01 -18.82 -15.76
N VAL A 267 22.40 -18.91 -14.59
CA VAL A 267 21.79 -20.14 -14.06
C VAL A 267 20.33 -20.24 -14.49
N ARG A 268 19.83 -21.48 -14.62
CA ARG A 268 18.41 -21.73 -14.89
C ARG A 268 17.78 -22.48 -13.73
N LYS A 269 16.57 -22.02 -13.33
CA LYS A 269 15.76 -22.66 -12.30
C LYS A 269 14.32 -22.74 -12.77
N ASP A 270 13.74 -23.94 -12.67
CA ASP A 270 12.35 -24.20 -13.06
C ASP A 270 11.56 -24.58 -11.79
N HIS A 271 10.47 -23.88 -11.53
CA HIS A 271 9.62 -24.03 -10.35
C HIS A 271 8.15 -24.18 -10.75
N PHE A 272 7.33 -24.62 -9.80
CA PHE A 272 5.89 -24.78 -9.96
C PHE A 272 5.12 -24.04 -8.86
N TYR A 273 3.91 -23.60 -9.20
CA TYR A 273 2.96 -23.04 -8.24
C TYR A 273 1.58 -23.69 -8.36
N PRO A 274 0.81 -23.78 -7.28
CA PRO A 274 -0.50 -24.41 -7.32
C PRO A 274 -1.53 -23.49 -7.98
N ILE A 275 -2.41 -24.08 -8.80
CA ILE A 275 -3.60 -23.43 -9.35
C ILE A 275 -4.84 -24.28 -9.07
N GLY A 276 -6.03 -23.69 -9.22
CA GLY A 276 -7.32 -24.37 -9.09
C GLY A 276 -7.51 -25.46 -10.14
N ALA A 277 -8.37 -26.45 -9.84
CA ALA A 277 -8.61 -27.59 -10.71
C ALA A 277 -9.14 -27.23 -12.09
N GLU A 278 -9.93 -26.17 -12.19
CA GLU A 278 -10.55 -25.69 -13.42
C GLU A 278 -9.73 -24.58 -14.13
N GLU A 279 -8.68 -24.06 -13.48
CA GLU A 279 -7.87 -23.01 -14.09
C GLU A 279 -7.05 -23.57 -15.27
N PRO A 280 -6.86 -22.77 -16.35
CA PRO A 280 -6.08 -23.20 -17.49
C PRO A 280 -4.60 -23.33 -17.14
N LEU A 281 -3.96 -24.41 -17.61
CA LEU A 281 -2.50 -24.54 -17.55
C LEU A 281 -1.83 -23.68 -18.63
N ALA A 282 -2.49 -23.58 -19.81
CA ALA A 282 -1.97 -22.83 -20.92
C ALA A 282 -1.97 -21.32 -20.63
N GLU A 283 -0.90 -20.66 -21.11
CA GLU A 283 -0.69 -19.21 -20.95
C GLU A 283 -0.84 -18.74 -19.50
N ASN A 284 -0.31 -19.52 -18.55
CA ASN A 284 -0.37 -19.19 -17.12
C ASN A 284 0.99 -19.35 -16.41
N ALA A 285 2.09 -19.46 -17.17
CA ALA A 285 3.44 -19.46 -16.62
C ALA A 285 4.00 -18.04 -16.47
N PHE A 286 4.96 -17.90 -15.56
CA PHE A 286 5.79 -16.70 -15.41
C PHE A 286 7.21 -17.03 -15.85
N LEU A 287 7.85 -16.09 -16.55
CA LEU A 287 9.25 -16.15 -16.97
C LEU A 287 9.97 -14.94 -16.43
N SER A 288 11.10 -15.13 -15.79
CA SER A 288 11.94 -14.04 -15.29
C SER A 288 13.38 -14.20 -15.73
N LEU A 289 14.00 -13.12 -16.19
CA LEU A 289 15.43 -13.01 -16.40
C LEU A 289 15.95 -11.90 -15.50
N SER A 290 16.87 -12.26 -14.60
CA SER A 290 17.28 -11.41 -13.49
C SER A 290 18.80 -11.34 -13.38
N TRP A 291 19.34 -10.19 -12.97
CA TRP A 291 20.78 -9.95 -12.81
C TRP A 291 21.09 -9.28 -11.48
N VAL A 292 22.18 -9.71 -10.84
CA VAL A 292 22.77 -8.97 -9.70
C VAL A 292 23.64 -7.85 -10.27
N ILE A 293 23.38 -6.59 -9.84
CA ILE A 293 24.00 -5.42 -10.46
C ILE A 293 24.65 -4.51 -9.44
N GLY A 294 25.96 -4.63 -9.31
CA GLY A 294 26.76 -3.64 -8.57
C GLY A 294 26.56 -3.68 -7.06
N ASP A 295 26.54 -2.50 -6.48
CA ASP A 295 26.47 -2.23 -5.04
C ASP A 295 25.50 -1.08 -4.76
N THR A 296 24.69 -1.21 -3.72
CA THR A 296 23.72 -0.18 -3.36
C THR A 296 24.36 1.14 -2.93
N SER A 297 25.64 1.14 -2.53
CA SER A 297 26.39 2.37 -2.23
C SER A 297 26.74 3.20 -3.47
N ASP A 298 26.68 2.63 -4.68
CA ASP A 298 26.84 3.38 -5.94
C ASP A 298 25.52 4.04 -6.36
N MET A 299 25.18 5.16 -5.69
CA MET A 299 23.94 5.90 -5.92
C MET A 299 23.75 6.29 -7.39
N LYS A 300 24.84 6.65 -8.10
CA LYS A 300 24.77 7.01 -9.52
C LYS A 300 24.29 5.84 -10.36
N ARG A 301 24.84 4.65 -10.14
CA ARG A 301 24.44 3.42 -10.84
C ARG A 301 23.01 3.02 -10.48
N VAL A 302 22.65 3.12 -9.20
CA VAL A 302 21.27 2.82 -8.73
C VAL A 302 20.27 3.74 -9.40
N MET A 303 20.47 5.05 -9.39
CA MET A 303 19.57 6.01 -10.04
C MET A 303 19.53 5.84 -11.56
N ALA A 304 20.67 5.53 -12.19
CA ALA A 304 20.72 5.27 -13.64
C ALA A 304 19.89 4.03 -14.02
N LEU A 305 19.92 2.97 -13.21
CA LEU A 305 19.10 1.78 -13.43
C LEU A 305 17.61 2.03 -13.22
N GLN A 306 17.23 2.89 -12.26
CA GLN A 306 15.85 3.34 -12.12
C GLN A 306 15.36 4.13 -13.35
N ILE A 307 16.24 4.94 -13.95
CA ILE A 307 15.95 5.66 -15.19
C ILE A 307 15.80 4.69 -16.36
N LEU A 308 16.70 3.69 -16.47
CA LEU A 308 16.61 2.65 -17.50
C LEU A 308 15.38 1.77 -17.34
N ASP A 309 15.01 1.40 -16.11
CA ASP A 309 13.78 0.66 -15.82
C ASP A 309 12.56 1.39 -16.40
N HIS A 310 12.44 2.68 -16.09
CA HIS A 310 11.35 3.50 -16.59
C HIS A 310 11.38 3.65 -18.12
N ALA A 311 12.55 3.91 -18.68
CA ALA A 311 12.71 4.12 -20.12
C ALA A 311 12.49 2.86 -20.97
N LEU A 312 12.91 1.70 -20.48
CA LEU A 312 12.91 0.46 -21.25
C LEU A 312 11.65 -0.39 -21.05
N LEU A 313 10.99 -0.27 -19.87
CA LEU A 313 9.92 -1.21 -19.47
C LEU A 313 8.64 -0.54 -18.97
N ARG A 314 8.72 0.57 -18.20
CA ARG A 314 7.52 1.12 -17.52
C ARG A 314 6.78 2.19 -18.33
N MET A 315 7.47 2.94 -19.18
CA MET A 315 6.82 3.93 -20.04
C MET A 315 5.97 3.24 -21.11
N GLN A 316 4.81 3.81 -21.45
CA GLN A 316 4.03 3.31 -22.59
C GLN A 316 4.86 3.40 -23.88
N GLY A 317 4.86 2.32 -24.65
CA GLY A 317 5.70 2.22 -25.85
C GLY A 317 7.20 2.04 -25.56
N ALA A 318 7.58 1.72 -24.31
CA ALA A 318 8.96 1.41 -23.94
C ALA A 318 9.53 0.26 -24.82
N PRO A 319 10.76 0.41 -25.37
CA PRO A 319 11.21 -0.42 -26.48
C PRO A 319 11.35 -1.91 -26.10
N LEU A 320 11.80 -2.23 -24.90
CA LEU A 320 11.94 -3.62 -24.47
C LEU A 320 10.60 -4.26 -24.15
N ARG A 321 9.69 -3.52 -23.47
CA ARG A 321 8.32 -3.96 -23.23
C ARG A 321 7.62 -4.26 -24.56
N GLN A 322 7.70 -3.35 -25.52
CA GLN A 322 7.05 -3.51 -26.82
C GLN A 322 7.61 -4.70 -27.62
N ALA A 323 8.93 -4.88 -27.60
CA ALA A 323 9.56 -6.02 -28.27
C ALA A 323 9.08 -7.36 -27.72
N LEU A 324 8.88 -7.47 -26.41
CA LEU A 324 8.39 -8.69 -25.75
C LEU A 324 6.90 -8.96 -26.06
N ILE A 325 6.09 -7.91 -26.10
CA ILE A 325 4.66 -8.00 -26.46
C ILE A 325 4.52 -8.39 -27.94
N ASP A 326 5.24 -7.73 -28.85
CA ASP A 326 5.19 -7.99 -30.28
C ASP A 326 5.68 -9.40 -30.65
N ALA A 327 6.62 -9.95 -29.86
CA ALA A 327 7.06 -11.32 -30.01
C ALA A 327 6.06 -12.36 -29.45
N GLY A 328 4.95 -11.94 -28.83
CA GLY A 328 3.93 -12.82 -28.29
C GLY A 328 4.42 -13.70 -27.14
N LEU A 329 5.36 -13.21 -26.33
CA LEU A 329 6.02 -14.01 -25.27
C LEU A 329 5.18 -14.10 -23.99
N GLY A 330 4.23 -13.21 -23.80
CA GLY A 330 3.26 -13.18 -22.71
C GLY A 330 2.27 -12.05 -22.91
N ARG A 331 1.35 -11.90 -21.96
CA ARG A 331 0.32 -10.86 -22.04
C ARG A 331 0.69 -9.61 -21.27
N ASP A 332 1.52 -9.75 -20.25
CA ASP A 332 2.02 -8.61 -19.49
C ASP A 332 3.53 -8.73 -19.28
N VAL A 333 4.18 -7.57 -19.23
CA VAL A 333 5.63 -7.41 -19.03
C VAL A 333 5.82 -6.43 -17.90
N ASP A 334 6.49 -6.86 -16.86
CA ASP A 334 6.85 -6.03 -15.71
C ASP A 334 8.35 -6.11 -15.40
N SER A 335 8.81 -5.26 -14.52
CA SER A 335 10.19 -5.22 -14.04
C SER A 335 10.23 -5.02 -12.53
N ASN A 336 11.23 -5.60 -11.90
CA ASN A 336 11.56 -5.34 -10.50
C ASN A 336 13.02 -4.93 -10.37
N TYR A 337 13.28 -3.74 -9.85
CA TYR A 337 14.60 -3.30 -9.48
C TYR A 337 14.70 -3.15 -7.96
N GLU A 338 15.22 -4.18 -7.29
CA GLU A 338 15.47 -4.18 -5.85
C GLU A 338 16.83 -3.55 -5.56
N SER A 339 16.82 -2.42 -4.86
CA SER A 339 18.02 -1.65 -4.53
C SER A 339 18.23 -1.41 -3.03
N ASP A 340 17.38 -2.01 -2.19
CA ASP A 340 17.42 -1.83 -0.73
C ASP A 340 18.23 -2.93 0.00
N ILE A 341 19.00 -3.71 -0.76
CA ILE A 341 19.92 -4.75 -0.32
C ILE A 341 21.35 -4.44 -0.77
N LEU A 342 22.36 -5.09 -0.15
CA LEU A 342 23.79 -4.82 -0.41
C LEU A 342 24.18 -4.89 -1.89
N GLN A 343 23.72 -5.94 -2.56
CA GLN A 343 23.92 -6.13 -4.00
C GLN A 343 22.55 -6.06 -4.70
N PRO A 344 22.21 -4.93 -5.30
CA PRO A 344 20.95 -4.79 -6.03
C PRO A 344 20.76 -5.83 -7.12
N PHE A 345 19.50 -6.16 -7.44
CA PHE A 345 19.19 -6.97 -8.61
C PHE A 345 18.10 -6.33 -9.46
N PHE A 346 18.12 -6.64 -10.74
CA PHE A 346 17.14 -6.21 -11.72
C PHE A 346 16.51 -7.43 -12.38
N SER A 347 15.17 -7.47 -12.41
CA SER A 347 14.41 -8.55 -13.04
C SER A 347 13.50 -8.00 -14.14
N ILE A 348 13.43 -8.72 -15.25
CA ILE A 348 12.42 -8.57 -16.29
C ILE A 348 11.49 -9.77 -16.18
N VAL A 349 10.20 -9.54 -16.03
CA VAL A 349 9.20 -10.57 -15.82
C VAL A 349 8.17 -10.53 -16.92
N VAL A 350 7.83 -11.70 -17.47
CA VAL A 350 6.69 -11.86 -18.38
C VAL A 350 5.70 -12.82 -17.74
N SER A 351 4.46 -12.39 -17.62
CA SER A 351 3.37 -13.18 -17.07
C SER A 351 2.38 -13.64 -18.17
N LYS A 352 1.51 -14.58 -17.82
CA LYS A 352 0.57 -15.19 -18.75
C LYS A 352 1.29 -15.75 -20.00
N SER A 353 2.34 -16.50 -19.78
CA SER A 353 3.24 -17.08 -20.76
C SER A 353 3.22 -18.61 -20.72
N GLU A 354 4.18 -19.23 -21.41
CA GLU A 354 4.44 -20.66 -21.44
C GLU A 354 5.92 -20.92 -21.12
N THR A 355 6.24 -21.94 -20.34
CA THR A 355 7.63 -22.28 -20.02
C THR A 355 8.48 -22.60 -21.26
N ALA A 356 7.85 -23.13 -22.31
CA ALA A 356 8.51 -23.39 -23.60
C ALA A 356 9.01 -22.11 -24.31
N ARG A 357 8.51 -20.93 -23.92
CA ARG A 357 8.93 -19.63 -24.48
C ARG A 357 10.16 -19.05 -23.77
N ALA A 358 10.68 -19.66 -22.70
CA ALA A 358 11.76 -19.13 -21.87
C ALA A 358 13.05 -18.77 -22.66
N GLU A 359 13.48 -19.64 -23.57
CA GLU A 359 14.67 -19.38 -24.42
C GLU A 359 14.41 -18.25 -25.43
N ALA A 360 13.19 -18.18 -25.99
CA ALA A 360 12.79 -17.10 -26.89
C ALA A 360 12.74 -15.77 -26.15
N PHE A 361 12.23 -15.77 -24.92
CA PHE A 361 12.20 -14.62 -24.01
C PHE A 361 13.60 -14.08 -23.73
N ALA A 362 14.50 -14.93 -23.26
CA ALA A 362 15.89 -14.54 -22.97
C ALA A 362 16.62 -14.02 -24.22
N ARG A 363 16.34 -14.61 -25.41
CA ARG A 363 16.91 -14.17 -26.68
C ARG A 363 16.39 -12.78 -27.07
N VAL A 364 15.05 -12.53 -27.03
CA VAL A 364 14.49 -11.24 -27.40
C VAL A 364 14.98 -10.14 -26.47
N VAL A 365 15.07 -10.39 -25.15
CA VAL A 365 15.66 -9.46 -24.19
C VAL A 365 17.10 -9.10 -24.61
N ARG A 366 17.95 -10.10 -24.86
CA ARG A 366 19.35 -9.90 -25.23
C ARG A 366 19.48 -9.15 -26.56
N GLU A 367 18.75 -9.56 -27.60
CA GLU A 367 18.77 -8.92 -28.92
C GLU A 367 18.34 -7.45 -28.85
N THR A 368 17.26 -7.15 -28.12
CA THR A 368 16.76 -5.78 -27.94
C THR A 368 17.75 -4.93 -27.17
N LEU A 369 18.29 -5.41 -26.04
CA LEU A 369 19.30 -4.68 -25.28
C LEU A 369 20.59 -4.46 -26.09
N THR A 370 21.01 -5.44 -26.92
CA THR A 370 22.15 -5.28 -27.82
C THR A 370 21.89 -4.20 -28.86
N GLN A 371 20.72 -4.19 -29.51
CA GLN A 371 20.34 -3.16 -30.46
C GLN A 371 20.34 -1.76 -29.85
N LEU A 372 19.84 -1.61 -28.62
CA LEU A 372 19.81 -0.35 -27.90
C LEU A 372 21.22 0.12 -27.49
N ALA A 373 22.06 -0.81 -27.06
CA ALA A 373 23.44 -0.50 -26.67
C ALA A 373 24.35 -0.18 -27.87
N ASP A 374 24.14 -0.79 -29.04
CA ASP A 374 24.94 -0.60 -30.27
C ASP A 374 24.40 0.54 -31.12
N GLY A 375 23.10 0.65 -31.27
CA GLY A 375 22.41 1.62 -32.12
C GLY A 375 22.18 2.98 -31.45
N GLY A 376 22.36 3.07 -30.14
CA GLY A 376 22.08 4.23 -29.28
C GLY A 376 20.65 4.24 -28.79
N LEU A 377 20.50 4.75 -27.56
CA LEU A 377 19.20 4.99 -26.92
C LEU A 377 18.55 6.25 -27.49
N ASN A 378 17.23 6.28 -27.51
CA ASN A 378 16.52 7.52 -27.73
C ASN A 378 16.77 8.47 -26.54
N HIS A 379 17.60 9.50 -26.74
CA HIS A 379 17.99 10.44 -25.69
C HIS A 379 16.80 11.19 -25.08
N GLN A 380 15.75 11.46 -25.85
CA GLN A 380 14.55 12.11 -25.32
C GLN A 380 13.79 11.19 -24.36
N LEU A 381 13.74 9.89 -24.64
CA LEU A 381 13.13 8.88 -23.79
C LEU A 381 13.87 8.76 -22.45
N VAL A 382 15.19 8.70 -22.48
CA VAL A 382 16.02 8.65 -21.25
C VAL A 382 15.91 9.98 -20.48
N GLN A 383 15.88 11.12 -21.19
CA GLN A 383 15.67 12.45 -20.54
C GLN A 383 14.30 12.53 -19.88
N ALA A 384 13.25 12.03 -20.51
CA ALA A 384 11.91 12.00 -19.95
C ALA A 384 11.86 11.15 -18.66
N SER A 385 12.53 9.98 -18.66
CA SER A 385 12.65 9.12 -17.51
C SER A 385 13.45 9.76 -16.36
N LEU A 386 14.52 10.47 -16.71
CA LEU A 386 15.32 11.25 -15.76
C LEU A 386 14.48 12.38 -15.15
N ASN A 387 13.71 13.12 -15.94
CA ASN A 387 12.84 14.18 -15.46
C ASN A 387 11.74 13.62 -14.53
N THR A 388 11.20 12.45 -14.84
CA THR A 388 10.24 11.76 -13.96
C THR A 388 10.87 11.42 -12.59
N LEU A 389 12.09 10.91 -12.58
CA LEU A 389 12.81 10.64 -11.33
C LEU A 389 13.10 11.94 -10.56
N GLU A 390 13.62 12.96 -11.24
CA GLU A 390 13.89 14.28 -10.65
C GLU A 390 12.63 14.90 -10.05
N PHE A 391 11.50 14.85 -10.78
CA PHE A 391 10.22 15.34 -10.28
C PHE A 391 9.81 14.66 -8.97
N ARG A 392 9.89 13.33 -8.91
CA ARG A 392 9.57 12.55 -7.69
C ARG A 392 10.49 12.89 -6.51
N LEU A 393 11.78 13.08 -6.78
CA LEU A 393 12.74 13.45 -5.74
C LEU A 393 12.46 14.85 -5.18
N ARG A 394 12.14 15.83 -6.03
CA ARG A 394 11.82 17.21 -5.63
C ARG A 394 10.46 17.33 -4.96
N GLU A 395 9.45 16.65 -5.49
CA GLU A 395 8.11 16.65 -4.92
C GLU A 395 8.11 16.05 -3.51
N SER A 396 8.84 14.96 -3.32
CA SER A 396 8.93 14.22 -2.05
C SER A 396 7.56 14.01 -1.39
N ASP A 397 6.54 13.77 -2.22
CA ASP A 397 5.20 13.43 -1.77
C ASP A 397 5.08 11.90 -1.67
N PHE A 398 4.88 11.41 -0.46
CA PHE A 398 4.74 9.98 -0.16
C PHE A 398 3.33 9.62 0.29
N GLY A 399 2.34 10.44 -0.04
CA GLY A 399 0.95 10.25 0.32
C GLY A 399 0.74 10.26 1.84
N SER A 400 0.18 9.18 2.38
CA SER A 400 -0.06 9.04 3.81
C SER A 400 1.18 8.65 4.64
N SER A 401 2.28 8.26 4.00
CA SER A 401 3.51 7.89 4.70
C SER A 401 4.26 9.12 5.19
N PRO A 402 4.72 9.17 6.45
CA PRO A 402 5.56 10.26 6.93
C PRO A 402 6.82 10.43 6.08
N LYS A 403 7.15 11.67 5.70
CA LYS A 403 8.35 11.99 4.91
C LYS A 403 9.62 11.48 5.59
N GLY A 404 9.72 11.68 6.90
CA GLY A 404 10.85 11.19 7.69
C GLY A 404 11.00 9.68 7.70
N LEU A 405 9.90 8.92 7.64
CA LEU A 405 9.95 7.45 7.54
C LEU A 405 10.64 7.02 6.24
N ILE A 406 10.21 7.58 5.10
CA ILE A 406 10.78 7.21 3.80
C ILE A 406 12.26 7.61 3.71
N TYR A 407 12.63 8.76 4.29
CA TYR A 407 14.04 9.12 4.43
C TYR A 407 14.79 8.10 5.28
N GLY A 408 14.24 7.70 6.44
CA GLY A 408 14.85 6.69 7.31
C GLY A 408 15.12 5.35 6.61
N ILE A 409 14.18 4.88 5.78
CA ILE A 409 14.37 3.68 4.96
C ILE A 409 15.49 3.88 3.93
N ARG A 410 15.50 5.03 3.25
CA ARG A 410 16.53 5.34 2.24
C ARG A 410 17.95 5.42 2.83
N LEU A 411 18.10 5.93 4.04
CA LEU A 411 19.40 6.03 4.71
C LEU A 411 20.04 4.64 4.88
N MET A 412 19.24 3.60 5.11
CA MET A 412 19.72 2.25 5.36
C MET A 412 20.45 1.65 4.15
N LYS A 413 20.25 2.14 2.94
CA LYS A 413 20.93 1.68 1.71
C LYS A 413 22.44 1.79 1.76
N THR A 414 22.97 2.78 2.49
CA THR A 414 24.39 2.98 2.69
C THR A 414 24.79 2.70 4.13
N TRP A 415 24.02 3.23 5.06
CA TRP A 415 24.35 3.20 6.50
C TRP A 415 24.48 1.78 7.04
N LEU A 416 23.59 0.87 6.63
CA LEU A 416 23.62 -0.52 7.07
C LEU A 416 24.95 -1.23 6.70
N TYR A 417 25.58 -0.81 5.61
CA TYR A 417 26.80 -1.43 5.06
C TYR A 417 28.08 -0.61 5.32
N GLY A 418 27.99 0.40 6.21
CA GLY A 418 29.13 1.20 6.64
C GLY A 418 29.41 2.46 5.82
N GLY A 419 28.51 2.82 4.90
CA GLY A 419 28.51 4.09 4.17
C GLY A 419 27.93 5.24 4.99
N ALA A 420 27.94 6.45 4.45
CA ALA A 420 27.35 7.61 5.10
C ALA A 420 25.83 7.59 4.96
N PRO A 421 25.07 7.76 6.07
CA PRO A 421 23.61 7.73 5.99
C PRO A 421 23.05 8.82 5.07
N GLU A 422 23.64 9.99 5.02
CA GLU A 422 23.18 11.13 4.23
C GLU A 422 23.35 10.98 2.71
N ASP A 423 24.09 10.01 2.22
CA ASP A 423 24.40 9.88 0.77
C ASP A 423 23.13 9.85 -0.10
N TYR A 424 22.11 9.07 0.30
CA TYR A 424 20.85 8.97 -0.44
C TYR A 424 19.89 10.15 -0.25
N LEU A 425 20.22 11.14 0.57
CA LEU A 425 19.50 12.40 0.66
C LEU A 425 20.04 13.46 -0.30
N ARG A 426 21.29 13.31 -0.77
CA ARG A 426 21.99 14.24 -1.68
C ARG A 426 21.92 13.74 -3.10
N TYR A 427 20.95 14.15 -3.84
CA TYR A 427 20.75 13.63 -5.20
C TYR A 427 21.12 14.62 -6.31
N GLU A 428 21.30 15.92 -6.04
CA GLU A 428 21.52 16.93 -7.07
C GLU A 428 22.78 16.69 -7.89
N ASP A 429 23.91 16.41 -7.24
CA ASP A 429 25.17 16.14 -7.94
C ASP A 429 25.07 14.87 -8.80
N THR A 430 24.37 13.87 -8.29
CA THR A 430 24.14 12.62 -9.02
C THR A 430 23.24 12.85 -10.24
N LEU A 431 22.17 13.65 -10.10
CA LEU A 431 21.32 14.03 -11.23
C LEU A 431 22.11 14.81 -12.28
N ALA A 432 22.94 15.77 -11.86
CA ALA A 432 23.79 16.53 -12.78
C ALA A 432 24.77 15.62 -13.54
N ALA A 433 25.38 14.64 -12.84
CA ALA A 433 26.26 13.65 -13.46
C ALA A 433 25.51 12.75 -14.45
N LEU A 434 24.26 12.37 -14.17
CA LEU A 434 23.41 11.56 -15.05
C LEU A 434 22.96 12.34 -16.28
N LYS A 435 22.59 13.64 -16.13
CA LYS A 435 22.28 14.54 -17.25
C LYS A 435 23.46 14.71 -18.20
N LYS A 436 24.68 14.78 -17.65
CA LYS A 436 25.90 14.77 -18.45
C LYS A 436 26.12 13.39 -19.10
N GLY A 437 25.99 12.31 -18.35
CA GLY A 437 26.18 10.95 -18.83
C GLY A 437 25.28 10.58 -20.01
N LEU A 438 24.08 11.16 -20.08
CA LEU A 438 23.17 10.97 -21.21
C LEU A 438 23.80 11.40 -22.56
N LYS A 439 24.63 12.46 -22.53
CA LYS A 439 25.32 12.97 -23.74
C LYS A 439 26.61 12.21 -24.05
N ASP A 440 27.16 11.54 -23.05
CA ASP A 440 28.47 10.88 -23.12
C ASP A 440 28.35 9.35 -23.36
N GLY A 441 27.15 8.80 -23.64
CA GLY A 441 26.92 7.36 -23.89
C GLY A 441 26.97 6.49 -22.64
N TYR A 442 26.81 7.07 -21.46
CA TYR A 442 26.86 6.34 -20.18
C TYR A 442 25.75 5.27 -20.03
N PHE A 443 24.55 5.55 -20.51
CA PHE A 443 23.43 4.62 -20.38
C PHE A 443 23.58 3.41 -21.30
N GLU A 444 24.10 3.58 -22.50
CA GLU A 444 24.43 2.49 -23.43
C GLU A 444 25.53 1.60 -22.87
N GLN A 445 26.57 2.20 -22.28
CA GLN A 445 27.63 1.46 -21.58
C GLN A 445 27.04 0.70 -20.38
N LEU A 446 26.15 1.33 -19.60
CA LEU A 446 25.51 0.69 -18.44
C LEU A 446 24.69 -0.53 -18.87
N ILE A 447 23.97 -0.47 -19.99
CA ILE A 447 23.22 -1.65 -20.53
C ILE A 447 24.19 -2.80 -20.80
N ARG A 448 25.35 -2.53 -21.40
CA ARG A 448 26.35 -3.60 -21.64
C ARG A 448 26.83 -4.19 -20.34
N GLU A 449 27.31 -3.36 -19.42
CA GLU A 449 27.90 -3.79 -18.15
C GLU A 449 26.89 -4.50 -17.23
N ALA A 450 25.65 -4.00 -17.17
CA ALA A 450 24.65 -4.51 -16.24
C ALA A 450 23.96 -5.78 -16.73
N PHE A 451 23.74 -5.92 -18.04
CA PHE A 451 22.87 -6.97 -18.59
C PHE A 451 23.58 -7.87 -19.60
N LEU A 452 24.36 -7.31 -20.57
CA LEU A 452 24.88 -8.09 -21.68
C LEU A 452 26.17 -8.85 -21.32
N ASP A 453 27.10 -8.18 -20.65
CA ASP A 453 28.39 -8.70 -20.23
C ASP A 453 28.41 -9.25 -18.80
N ASN A 454 27.27 -9.17 -18.12
CA ASN A 454 27.10 -9.63 -16.73
C ASN A 454 26.67 -11.11 -16.70
N PRO A 455 27.54 -12.04 -16.28
CA PRO A 455 27.22 -13.45 -16.18
C PRO A 455 26.43 -13.80 -14.91
N HIS A 456 26.38 -12.90 -13.91
CA HIS A 456 25.64 -13.11 -12.66
C HIS A 456 24.15 -12.89 -12.88
N ALA A 457 23.54 -13.87 -13.52
CA ALA A 457 22.15 -13.84 -13.93
C ALA A 457 21.43 -15.17 -13.65
N ALA A 458 20.11 -15.10 -13.56
CA ALA A 458 19.25 -16.26 -13.42
C ALA A 458 18.03 -16.16 -14.36
N LEU A 459 17.77 -17.24 -15.11
CA LEU A 459 16.53 -17.47 -15.85
C LEU A 459 15.64 -18.35 -14.97
N VAL A 460 14.57 -17.79 -14.42
CA VAL A 460 13.63 -18.48 -13.54
C VAL A 460 12.29 -18.66 -14.24
N THR A 461 11.76 -19.88 -14.25
CA THR A 461 10.40 -20.16 -14.71
C THR A 461 9.53 -20.62 -13.57
N LEU A 462 8.27 -20.17 -13.55
CA LEU A 462 7.26 -20.61 -12.58
C LEU A 462 6.04 -21.12 -13.35
N ALA A 463 5.85 -22.44 -13.36
CA ALA A 463 4.81 -23.13 -14.10
C ALA A 463 3.59 -23.43 -13.23
N PRO A 464 2.35 -23.33 -13.76
CA PRO A 464 1.16 -23.71 -13.02
C PRO A 464 1.06 -25.23 -12.85
N SER A 465 0.58 -25.70 -11.70
CA SER A 465 0.31 -27.12 -11.41
C SER A 465 -1.03 -27.28 -10.68
N ARG A 466 -1.91 -28.14 -11.22
CA ARG A 466 -3.20 -28.47 -10.59
C ARG A 466 -3.09 -29.46 -9.43
N THR A 467 -1.98 -30.20 -9.36
CA THR A 467 -1.80 -31.25 -8.34
C THR A 467 -0.94 -30.80 -7.17
N LEU A 468 -0.02 -29.86 -7.38
CA LEU A 468 0.98 -29.45 -6.37
C LEU A 468 0.36 -29.04 -5.03
N GLY A 469 -0.75 -28.28 -5.05
CA GLY A 469 -1.41 -27.85 -3.82
C GLY A 469 -1.98 -29.03 -3.02
N ALA A 470 -2.61 -29.97 -3.69
CA ALA A 470 -3.14 -31.19 -3.07
C ALA A 470 -2.01 -32.12 -2.61
N GLU A 471 -0.94 -32.28 -3.40
CA GLU A 471 0.23 -33.07 -3.07
C GLU A 471 0.93 -32.54 -1.80
N ARG A 472 1.18 -31.22 -1.72
CA ARG A 472 1.76 -30.59 -0.53
C ARG A 472 0.87 -30.74 0.71
N ALA A 473 -0.43 -30.49 0.56
CA ALA A 473 -1.38 -30.66 1.66
C ALA A 473 -1.45 -32.12 2.15
N ALA A 474 -1.45 -33.09 1.23
CA ALA A 474 -1.45 -34.50 1.56
C ALA A 474 -0.12 -34.93 2.22
N ALA A 475 1.02 -34.45 1.73
CA ALA A 475 2.33 -34.71 2.32
C ALA A 475 2.42 -34.17 3.75
N GLN A 476 2.01 -32.92 3.97
CA GLN A 476 1.97 -32.30 5.31
C GLN A 476 1.02 -33.06 6.26
N ALA A 477 -0.17 -33.43 5.78
CA ALA A 477 -1.13 -34.18 6.57
C ALA A 477 -0.59 -35.58 6.94
N ALA A 478 0.11 -36.26 6.02
CA ALA A 478 0.73 -37.57 6.27
C ALA A 478 1.87 -37.46 7.28
N GLU A 479 2.74 -36.45 7.15
CA GLU A 479 3.82 -36.17 8.11
C GLU A 479 3.26 -35.93 9.52
N LEU A 480 2.26 -35.07 9.64
CA LEU A 480 1.63 -34.75 10.93
C LEU A 480 0.89 -35.96 11.52
N ALA A 481 0.26 -36.78 10.68
CA ALA A 481 -0.38 -38.03 11.13
C ALA A 481 0.65 -39.02 11.64
N GLU A 482 1.80 -39.21 10.95
CA GLU A 482 2.91 -40.05 11.40
C GLU A 482 3.48 -39.53 12.71
N LYS A 483 3.71 -38.23 12.81
CA LYS A 483 4.19 -37.58 14.04
C LYS A 483 3.24 -37.75 15.20
N LYS A 484 1.92 -37.58 14.99
CA LYS A 484 0.91 -37.82 16.01
C LYS A 484 0.87 -39.29 16.43
N ALA A 485 0.98 -40.21 15.48
CA ALA A 485 1.00 -41.66 15.78
C ALA A 485 2.24 -42.10 16.57
N ALA A 486 3.36 -41.38 16.43
CA ALA A 486 4.58 -41.63 17.19
C ALA A 486 4.53 -41.02 18.61
N MET A 487 3.65 -40.08 18.89
CA MET A 487 3.48 -39.48 20.21
C MET A 487 2.88 -40.48 21.22
N SER A 488 3.41 -40.43 22.43
CA SER A 488 2.78 -41.10 23.57
C SER A 488 1.47 -40.40 23.96
N VAL A 489 0.62 -41.09 24.71
CA VAL A 489 -0.62 -40.49 25.26
C VAL A 489 -0.35 -39.24 26.08
N ASP A 490 0.79 -39.20 26.81
CA ASP A 490 1.16 -38.06 27.62
C ASP A 490 1.61 -36.85 26.74
N GLU A 491 2.32 -37.09 25.63
CA GLU A 491 2.69 -36.06 24.68
C GLU A 491 1.48 -35.47 23.95
N VAL A 492 0.55 -36.28 23.52
CA VAL A 492 -0.74 -35.81 22.95
C VAL A 492 -1.50 -34.96 23.96
N ALA A 493 -1.58 -35.42 25.22
CA ALA A 493 -2.23 -34.67 26.29
C ALA A 493 -1.48 -33.33 26.60
N GLU A 494 -0.15 -33.29 26.45
CA GLU A 494 0.64 -32.06 26.62
C GLU A 494 0.36 -31.05 25.52
N VAL A 495 0.33 -31.49 24.25
CA VAL A 495 -0.06 -30.58 23.13
C VAL A 495 -1.45 -30.01 23.37
N MET A 496 -2.42 -30.82 23.74
CA MET A 496 -3.78 -30.34 24.04
C MET A 496 -3.80 -29.35 25.22
N ARG A 497 -3.05 -29.61 26.28
CA ARG A 497 -2.93 -28.67 27.42
C ARG A 497 -2.30 -27.36 26.99
N SER A 498 -1.24 -27.40 26.17
CA SER A 498 -0.56 -26.22 25.66
C SER A 498 -1.47 -25.36 24.77
N CYS A 499 -2.23 -25.98 23.86
CA CYS A 499 -3.24 -25.30 23.04
C CYS A 499 -4.33 -24.65 23.92
N ALA A 500 -4.87 -25.40 24.87
CA ALA A 500 -5.87 -24.88 25.80
C ALA A 500 -5.34 -23.72 26.68
N ALA A 501 -4.09 -23.82 27.13
CA ALA A 501 -3.44 -22.79 27.92
C ALA A 501 -3.18 -21.53 27.08
N LEU A 502 -2.74 -21.67 25.82
CA LEU A 502 -2.55 -20.56 24.89
C LEU A 502 -3.89 -19.85 24.64
N LYS A 503 -4.94 -20.59 24.32
CA LYS A 503 -6.28 -20.05 24.11
C LYS A 503 -6.80 -19.31 25.34
N ALA A 504 -6.70 -19.92 26.52
CA ALA A 504 -7.08 -19.28 27.79
C ALA A 504 -6.26 -18.00 28.05
N ALA A 505 -4.97 -18.02 27.73
CA ALA A 505 -4.12 -16.85 27.85
C ALA A 505 -4.53 -15.73 26.88
N GLN A 506 -4.90 -16.06 25.63
CA GLN A 506 -5.39 -15.09 24.64
C GLN A 506 -6.74 -14.47 25.05
N GLU A 507 -7.64 -15.28 25.61
CA GLU A 507 -8.99 -14.84 26.05
C GLU A 507 -8.98 -14.06 27.37
N ALA A 508 -8.00 -14.29 28.25
CA ALA A 508 -7.93 -13.62 29.53
C ALA A 508 -7.70 -12.08 29.32
N PRO A 509 -8.39 -11.18 30.02
CA PRO A 509 -8.10 -9.77 29.93
C PRO A 509 -6.73 -9.45 30.53
N ASP A 510 -6.06 -8.42 30.04
CA ASP A 510 -4.88 -7.87 30.71
C ASP A 510 -5.25 -7.32 32.09
N THR A 511 -4.30 -7.39 33.03
CA THR A 511 -4.52 -6.85 34.37
C THR A 511 -4.63 -5.32 34.34
N GLU A 512 -5.39 -4.74 35.27
CA GLU A 512 -5.48 -3.27 35.37
C GLU A 512 -4.10 -2.61 35.59
N GLU A 513 -3.19 -3.28 36.28
CA GLU A 513 -1.82 -2.78 36.49
C GLU A 513 -1.05 -2.73 35.17
N ALA A 514 -1.13 -3.79 34.35
CA ALA A 514 -0.54 -3.83 33.01
C ALA A 514 -1.13 -2.75 32.11
N LEU A 515 -2.47 -2.63 32.05
CA LEU A 515 -3.14 -1.60 31.27
C LEU A 515 -2.75 -0.17 31.69
N ARG A 516 -2.48 0.06 32.98
CA ARG A 516 -2.03 1.36 33.49
C ARG A 516 -0.56 1.66 33.19
N SER A 517 0.24 0.65 32.87
CA SER A 517 1.66 0.85 32.54
C SER A 517 1.83 1.60 31.20
N ILE A 518 0.94 1.37 30.22
CA ILE A 518 0.99 2.07 28.92
C ILE A 518 0.72 3.56 29.11
N PRO A 519 1.64 4.44 28.69
CA PRO A 519 1.43 5.86 28.73
C PRO A 519 0.40 6.28 27.69
N ILE A 520 -0.64 6.99 28.09
CA ILE A 520 -1.65 7.55 27.20
C ILE A 520 -1.67 9.06 27.28
N LEU A 521 -2.16 9.69 26.25
CA LEU A 521 -2.45 11.11 26.23
C LEU A 521 -3.71 11.43 27.03
N ALA A 522 -3.89 12.69 27.43
CA ALA A 522 -5.16 13.20 27.91
C ALA A 522 -5.91 13.88 26.75
N ARG A 523 -7.25 13.99 26.84
CA ARG A 523 -8.03 14.75 25.85
C ARG A 523 -7.55 16.20 25.72
N SER A 524 -6.97 16.78 26.78
CA SER A 524 -6.38 18.13 26.78
C SER A 524 -5.14 18.25 25.89
N ASP A 525 -4.46 17.14 25.58
CA ASP A 525 -3.29 17.11 24.71
C ASP A 525 -3.66 17.17 23.22
N ILE A 526 -4.96 17.03 22.90
CA ILE A 526 -5.49 17.05 21.55
C ILE A 526 -5.87 18.50 21.17
N ARG A 527 -5.50 18.91 19.96
CA ARG A 527 -5.91 20.20 19.40
C ARG A 527 -7.44 20.29 19.35
N LYS A 528 -8.02 21.37 19.88
CA LYS A 528 -9.47 21.57 19.91
C LYS A 528 -10.05 21.99 18.56
N ASP A 529 -9.31 22.82 17.81
CA ASP A 529 -9.78 23.38 16.55
C ASP A 529 -9.47 22.46 15.36
N ALA A 530 -10.46 22.31 14.49
CA ALA A 530 -10.26 21.65 13.20
C ALA A 530 -9.28 22.46 12.33
N GLU A 531 -8.41 21.78 11.60
CA GLU A 531 -7.48 22.44 10.69
C GLU A 531 -8.24 23.21 9.61
N ARG A 532 -7.88 24.48 9.40
CA ARG A 532 -8.43 25.27 8.29
C ARG A 532 -7.70 24.90 7.01
N LEU A 533 -8.43 24.40 6.03
CA LEU A 533 -7.91 24.16 4.70
C LEU A 533 -8.06 25.45 3.89
N PRO A 534 -6.98 25.99 3.30
CA PRO A 534 -7.08 27.20 2.49
C PRO A 534 -7.86 26.89 1.21
N LEU A 535 -8.93 27.62 0.98
CA LEU A 535 -9.74 27.55 -0.23
C LEU A 535 -10.39 28.90 -0.52
N GLU A 536 -10.06 29.46 -1.67
CA GLU A 536 -10.73 30.63 -2.24
C GLU A 536 -11.52 30.20 -3.47
N VAL A 537 -12.76 30.65 -3.57
CA VAL A 537 -13.56 30.48 -4.79
C VAL A 537 -13.39 31.70 -5.66
N ARG A 538 -12.77 31.53 -6.80
CA ARG A 538 -12.51 32.60 -7.78
C ARG A 538 -13.34 32.37 -9.04
N ASP A 539 -13.59 33.43 -9.79
CA ASP A 539 -14.22 33.36 -11.11
C ASP A 539 -13.19 33.58 -12.21
N LEU A 540 -13.16 32.68 -13.18
CA LEU A 540 -12.34 32.80 -14.37
C LEU A 540 -13.24 32.83 -15.62
N ALA A 541 -13.69 34.01 -16.00
CA ALA A 541 -14.57 34.23 -17.14
C ALA A 541 -15.83 33.33 -17.11
N GLY A 542 -16.48 33.23 -15.95
CA GLY A 542 -17.65 32.42 -15.69
C GLY A 542 -17.40 30.96 -15.30
N THR A 543 -16.13 30.55 -15.23
CA THR A 543 -15.76 29.22 -14.72
C THR A 543 -15.28 29.32 -13.28
N LYS A 544 -15.84 28.48 -12.41
CA LYS A 544 -15.47 28.42 -10.99
C LYS A 544 -14.07 27.83 -10.84
N VAL A 545 -13.18 28.55 -10.12
CA VAL A 545 -11.85 28.07 -9.74
C VAL A 545 -11.78 27.93 -8.21
N LEU A 546 -11.45 26.76 -7.74
CA LEU A 546 -11.20 26.43 -6.35
C LEU A 546 -9.67 26.54 -6.13
N PHE A 547 -9.26 27.69 -5.57
CA PHE A 547 -7.83 27.98 -5.38
C PHE A 547 -7.38 27.73 -3.94
N SER A 548 -6.34 26.94 -3.77
CA SER A 548 -5.67 26.68 -2.49
C SER A 548 -4.26 27.25 -2.51
N ASP A 549 -4.05 28.34 -1.74
CA ASP A 549 -2.75 29.01 -1.58
C ASP A 549 -1.89 28.18 -0.63
N LEU A 550 -0.96 27.41 -1.18
CA LEU A 550 -0.06 26.52 -0.44
C LEU A 550 1.33 26.53 -1.09
N GLU A 551 2.37 26.42 -0.27
CA GLU A 551 3.73 26.23 -0.77
C GLU A 551 3.90 24.82 -1.35
N THR A 552 4.37 24.73 -2.58
CA THR A 552 4.39 23.48 -3.38
C THR A 552 5.73 23.23 -4.07
N ASN A 553 6.80 23.87 -3.64
CA ASN A 553 8.15 23.74 -4.23
C ASN A 553 8.17 23.96 -5.77
N GLY A 554 7.39 24.93 -6.25
CA GLY A 554 7.34 25.26 -7.68
C GLY A 554 6.43 24.35 -8.52
N ILE A 555 5.71 23.42 -7.91
CA ILE A 555 4.75 22.55 -8.58
C ILE A 555 3.36 23.19 -8.56
N VAL A 556 2.66 23.11 -9.68
CA VAL A 556 1.23 23.46 -9.79
C VAL A 556 0.43 22.18 -9.92
N TYR A 557 -0.50 21.96 -8.97
CA TYR A 557 -1.44 20.84 -9.00
C TYR A 557 -2.78 21.35 -9.53
N LEU A 558 -3.32 20.64 -10.54
CA LEU A 558 -4.54 20.99 -11.25
C LEU A 558 -5.53 19.84 -11.25
N ASN A 559 -6.79 20.14 -10.94
CA ASN A 559 -7.91 19.23 -11.21
C ASN A 559 -8.96 19.94 -12.05
N PHE A 560 -9.45 19.23 -13.07
CA PHE A 560 -10.52 19.66 -13.94
C PHE A 560 -11.71 18.73 -13.68
N TYR A 561 -12.81 19.27 -13.20
CA TYR A 561 -14.03 18.52 -12.94
C TYR A 561 -15.03 18.79 -14.06
N PHE A 562 -14.92 18.03 -15.14
CA PHE A 562 -15.79 18.11 -16.29
C PHE A 562 -17.19 17.53 -16.01
N PRO A 563 -18.24 18.09 -16.61
CA PRO A 563 -19.60 17.60 -16.40
C PRO A 563 -19.83 16.23 -17.03
N MET A 564 -20.54 15.36 -16.32
CA MET A 564 -20.93 14.03 -16.82
C MET A 564 -22.46 13.87 -16.93
N ALA A 565 -23.23 14.85 -16.46
CA ALA A 565 -24.69 14.74 -16.39
C ALA A 565 -25.42 14.58 -17.74
N ALA A 566 -24.77 14.95 -18.85
CA ALA A 566 -25.32 14.80 -20.20
C ALA A 566 -25.02 13.44 -20.84
N VAL A 567 -24.08 12.65 -20.28
CA VAL A 567 -23.73 11.33 -20.80
C VAL A 567 -24.86 10.34 -20.53
N ALA A 568 -25.38 9.69 -21.55
CA ALA A 568 -26.44 8.70 -21.39
C ALA A 568 -26.00 7.49 -20.59
N GLN A 569 -26.89 6.85 -19.84
CA GLN A 569 -26.59 5.72 -18.97
C GLN A 569 -25.95 4.54 -19.76
N GLU A 570 -26.40 4.30 -20.99
CA GLU A 570 -25.85 3.28 -21.88
C GLU A 570 -24.42 3.57 -22.36
N ASP A 571 -24.02 4.85 -22.38
CA ASP A 571 -22.68 5.29 -22.79
C ASP A 571 -21.68 5.34 -21.60
N LEU A 572 -22.11 5.12 -20.37
CA LEU A 572 -21.23 5.17 -19.20
C LEU A 572 -20.06 4.17 -19.28
N PRO A 573 -20.22 2.90 -19.70
CA PRO A 573 -19.07 2.00 -19.83
C PRO A 573 -18.02 2.52 -20.82
N TYR A 574 -18.46 3.20 -21.91
CA TYR A 574 -17.54 3.85 -22.84
C TYR A 574 -16.87 5.08 -22.22
N ALA A 575 -17.52 5.80 -21.33
CA ALA A 575 -16.89 6.92 -20.61
C ALA A 575 -15.80 6.42 -19.65
N TYR A 576 -16.01 5.29 -18.95
CA TYR A 576 -14.95 4.65 -18.16
C TYR A 576 -13.80 4.20 -19.06
N LEU A 577 -14.08 3.56 -20.19
CA LEU A 577 -13.06 3.18 -21.17
C LEU A 577 -12.27 4.39 -21.70
N LEU A 578 -12.95 5.54 -21.92
CA LEU A 578 -12.31 6.80 -22.33
C LEU A 578 -11.32 7.30 -21.26
N ALA A 579 -11.67 7.18 -19.97
CA ALA A 579 -10.78 7.58 -18.89
C ALA A 579 -9.48 6.75 -18.88
N GLU A 580 -9.57 5.44 -19.10
CA GLU A 580 -8.41 4.54 -19.21
C GLU A 580 -7.58 4.82 -20.47
N MET A 581 -8.22 5.18 -21.57
CA MET A 581 -7.55 5.50 -22.84
C MET A 581 -7.03 6.94 -22.92
N PHE A 582 -7.25 7.79 -21.92
CA PHE A 582 -6.89 9.21 -21.96
C PHE A 582 -5.38 9.43 -22.10
N GLY A 583 -4.94 9.91 -23.26
CA GLY A 583 -3.52 10.12 -23.60
C GLY A 583 -2.72 8.81 -23.79
N ALA A 584 -3.41 7.69 -24.05
CA ALA A 584 -2.81 6.38 -24.29
C ALA A 584 -2.99 5.88 -25.74
N VAL A 585 -3.59 6.68 -26.59
CA VAL A 585 -3.79 6.43 -28.03
C VAL A 585 -3.06 7.48 -28.86
N ASP A 586 -2.86 7.21 -30.15
CA ASP A 586 -2.29 8.18 -31.08
C ASP A 586 -3.18 9.43 -31.18
N THR A 587 -2.56 10.56 -31.51
CA THR A 587 -3.25 11.77 -31.94
C THR A 587 -2.97 12.00 -33.42
N THR A 588 -3.59 13.03 -33.98
CA THR A 588 -3.21 13.45 -35.36
C THR A 588 -1.82 14.06 -35.46
N VAL A 589 -1.15 14.33 -34.31
CA VAL A 589 0.16 15.00 -34.24
C VAL A 589 1.26 14.04 -33.78
N HIS A 590 1.00 13.26 -32.73
CA HIS A 590 1.99 12.36 -32.11
C HIS A 590 1.43 10.93 -31.97
N SER A 591 2.31 9.96 -32.05
CA SER A 591 1.99 8.60 -31.62
C SER A 591 1.83 8.52 -30.09
N TYR A 592 1.12 7.50 -29.60
CA TYR A 592 0.93 7.30 -28.15
C TYR A 592 2.26 7.16 -27.38
N ALA A 593 3.29 6.61 -28.01
CA ALA A 593 4.61 6.48 -27.41
C ALA A 593 5.31 7.86 -27.30
N GLU A 594 5.19 8.70 -28.33
CA GLU A 594 5.68 10.08 -28.29
C GLU A 594 4.92 10.91 -27.25
N LEU A 595 3.58 10.76 -27.17
CA LEU A 595 2.78 11.42 -26.13
C LEU A 595 3.21 11.00 -24.71
N ALA A 596 3.44 9.71 -24.48
CA ALA A 596 3.90 9.20 -23.20
C ALA A 596 5.26 9.81 -22.82
N MET A 597 6.17 9.90 -23.78
CA MET A 597 7.47 10.54 -23.62
C MET A 597 7.33 12.04 -23.31
N LEU A 598 6.49 12.78 -24.06
CA LEU A 598 6.28 14.22 -23.84
C LEU A 598 5.60 14.51 -22.50
N ARG A 599 4.64 13.70 -22.09
CA ARG A 599 4.01 13.76 -20.76
C ARG A 599 5.07 13.61 -19.66
N SER A 600 5.92 12.59 -19.75
CA SER A 600 7.01 12.37 -18.79
C SER A 600 8.10 13.44 -18.84
N LEU A 601 8.33 14.07 -20.01
CA LEU A 601 9.32 15.11 -20.17
C LEU A 601 8.90 16.43 -19.50
N TYR A 602 7.60 16.78 -19.58
CA TYR A 602 7.11 18.10 -19.19
C TYR A 602 6.19 18.11 -17.99
N THR A 603 5.68 16.95 -17.52
CA THR A 603 4.73 16.91 -16.41
C THR A 603 5.14 15.90 -15.34
N GLY A 604 4.61 16.08 -14.13
CA GLY A 604 4.70 15.07 -13.06
C GLY A 604 3.65 13.96 -13.19
N GLY A 605 2.79 14.04 -14.20
CA GLY A 605 1.73 13.08 -14.51
C GLY A 605 0.41 13.73 -14.90
N ILE A 606 -0.31 13.06 -15.76
CA ILE A 606 -1.69 13.37 -16.16
C ILE A 606 -2.50 12.08 -15.97
N GLY A 607 -3.65 12.16 -15.30
CA GLY A 607 -4.55 11.02 -15.08
C GLY A 607 -6.00 11.44 -15.18
N ALA A 608 -6.86 10.51 -15.57
CA ALA A 608 -8.29 10.71 -15.67
C ALA A 608 -9.05 9.66 -14.84
N ASP A 609 -10.14 10.08 -14.20
CA ASP A 609 -11.03 9.22 -13.43
C ASP A 609 -12.48 9.68 -13.59
N ILE A 610 -13.42 8.79 -13.35
CA ILE A 610 -14.82 9.15 -13.17
C ILE A 610 -15.18 9.08 -11.69
N VAL A 611 -15.73 10.17 -11.15
CA VAL A 611 -16.07 10.30 -9.73
C VAL A 611 -17.55 10.70 -9.59
N ALA A 612 -18.29 9.98 -8.76
CA ALA A 612 -19.65 10.29 -8.39
C ALA A 612 -19.68 10.97 -7.02
N TYR A 613 -19.61 12.31 -6.99
CA TYR A 613 -19.72 13.07 -5.74
C TYR A 613 -21.15 13.06 -5.19
N THR A 614 -21.25 13.13 -3.86
CA THR A 614 -22.51 13.21 -3.12
C THR A 614 -22.50 14.39 -2.18
N ARG A 615 -23.62 15.08 -2.00
CA ARG A 615 -23.78 16.10 -0.95
C ARG A 615 -23.87 15.45 0.42
N ALA A 616 -23.28 16.09 1.41
CA ALA A 616 -23.40 15.66 2.79
C ALA A 616 -24.87 15.79 3.26
N GLY A 617 -25.36 14.76 3.93
CA GLY A 617 -26.75 14.72 4.43
C GLY A 617 -27.81 14.35 3.37
N GLU A 618 -27.40 14.05 2.12
CA GLU A 618 -28.32 13.68 1.03
C GLU A 618 -27.98 12.28 0.50
N ALA A 619 -28.82 11.29 0.80
CA ALA A 619 -28.59 9.88 0.43
C ALA A 619 -28.63 9.64 -1.09
N ASP A 620 -29.49 10.35 -1.81
CA ASP A 620 -29.74 10.14 -3.25
C ASP A 620 -29.08 11.22 -4.13
N SER A 621 -28.24 12.08 -3.55
CA SER A 621 -27.45 13.04 -4.32
C SER A 621 -26.47 12.34 -5.25
N LEU A 622 -26.37 12.83 -6.50
CA LEU A 622 -25.46 12.33 -7.52
C LEU A 622 -24.91 13.51 -8.33
N MET A 623 -23.61 13.71 -8.26
CA MET A 623 -22.87 14.74 -9.01
C MET A 623 -21.71 14.07 -9.75
N PRO A 624 -21.94 13.45 -10.90
CA PRO A 624 -20.90 12.75 -11.63
C PRO A 624 -19.98 13.72 -12.34
N ARG A 625 -18.66 13.43 -12.28
CA ARG A 625 -17.61 14.23 -12.92
C ARG A 625 -16.58 13.32 -13.60
N PHE A 626 -16.16 13.71 -14.77
CA PHE A 626 -14.90 13.23 -15.34
C PHE A 626 -13.80 14.11 -14.75
N LYS A 627 -13.00 13.53 -13.86
CA LYS A 627 -11.93 14.25 -13.16
C LYS A 627 -10.62 14.04 -13.91
N LEU A 628 -10.08 15.11 -14.48
CA LEU A 628 -8.74 15.11 -15.03
C LEU A 628 -7.80 15.74 -14.01
N ARG A 629 -6.72 15.04 -13.69
CA ARG A 629 -5.66 15.49 -12.76
C ARG A 629 -4.38 15.74 -13.53
N ALA A 630 -3.68 16.81 -13.20
CA ALA A 630 -2.35 17.11 -13.73
C ALA A 630 -1.49 17.75 -12.66
N LYS A 631 -0.19 17.47 -12.71
CA LYS A 631 0.82 18.17 -11.91
C LYS A 631 2.00 18.53 -12.79
N VAL A 632 2.54 19.74 -12.60
CA VAL A 632 3.54 20.31 -13.50
C VAL A 632 4.41 21.31 -12.77
N LEU A 633 5.69 21.40 -13.14
CA LEU A 633 6.54 22.51 -12.74
C LEU A 633 6.09 23.80 -13.45
N ARG A 634 6.22 24.94 -12.77
CA ARG A 634 5.76 26.24 -13.26
C ARG A 634 6.23 26.55 -14.69
N GLU A 635 7.50 26.31 -14.97
CA GLU A 635 8.10 26.57 -16.29
C GLU A 635 7.49 25.75 -17.42
N ASN A 636 6.88 24.62 -17.12
CA ASN A 636 6.26 23.70 -18.08
C ASN A 636 4.74 23.85 -18.21
N LEU A 637 4.12 24.82 -17.51
CA LEU A 637 2.67 25.08 -17.63
C LEU A 637 2.19 25.20 -19.09
N PRO A 638 2.84 25.97 -20.00
CA PRO A 638 2.40 26.05 -21.38
C PRO A 638 2.40 24.68 -22.09
N ARG A 639 3.41 23.86 -21.84
CA ARG A 639 3.53 22.52 -22.44
C ARG A 639 2.45 21.57 -21.96
N LEU A 640 2.08 21.63 -20.66
CA LEU A 640 0.94 20.87 -20.16
C LEU A 640 -0.34 21.19 -20.91
N PHE A 641 -0.64 22.48 -21.10
CA PHE A 641 -1.89 22.87 -21.77
C PHE A 641 -1.88 22.57 -23.28
N GLU A 642 -0.71 22.63 -23.95
CA GLU A 642 -0.55 22.14 -25.32
C GLU A 642 -0.90 20.66 -25.41
N LEU A 643 -0.33 19.83 -24.51
CA LEU A 643 -0.61 18.38 -24.47
C LEU A 643 -2.08 18.09 -24.16
N LEU A 644 -2.69 18.76 -23.19
CA LEU A 644 -4.10 18.57 -22.87
C LEU A 644 -5.02 18.94 -24.05
N THR A 645 -4.72 20.04 -24.73
CA THR A 645 -5.49 20.47 -25.90
C THR A 645 -5.37 19.46 -27.04
N GLU A 646 -4.18 18.94 -27.26
CA GLU A 646 -3.93 17.91 -28.28
C GLU A 646 -4.69 16.63 -27.96
N ILE A 647 -4.52 16.09 -26.73
CA ILE A 647 -5.16 14.84 -26.32
C ILE A 647 -6.68 14.94 -26.41
N ILE A 648 -7.27 16.03 -25.91
CA ILE A 648 -8.73 16.22 -25.95
C ILE A 648 -9.26 16.43 -27.37
N GLY A 649 -8.52 17.18 -28.18
CA GLY A 649 -9.00 17.64 -29.49
C GLY A 649 -8.71 16.68 -30.65
N THR A 650 -7.66 15.85 -30.54
CA THR A 650 -7.10 15.14 -31.69
C THR A 650 -6.77 13.65 -31.47
N SER A 651 -7.19 13.05 -30.33
CA SER A 651 -7.01 11.60 -30.11
C SER A 651 -7.67 10.76 -31.18
N ASP A 652 -6.94 9.79 -31.74
CA ASP A 652 -7.42 8.87 -32.76
C ASP A 652 -7.74 7.48 -32.17
N PHE A 653 -8.99 7.15 -32.09
CA PHE A 653 -9.51 5.89 -31.59
C PHE A 653 -9.74 4.84 -32.70
N SER A 654 -9.18 5.03 -33.89
CA SER A 654 -9.32 4.10 -35.03
C SER A 654 -8.31 2.94 -34.99
N GLY A 655 -7.21 3.09 -34.26
CA GLY A 655 -6.10 2.14 -34.19
C GLY A 655 -6.46 0.83 -33.51
N SER A 656 -7.03 -0.15 -34.22
CA SER A 656 -7.56 -1.40 -33.64
C SER A 656 -6.55 -2.21 -32.83
N LYS A 657 -5.27 -2.24 -33.23
CA LYS A 657 -4.21 -2.93 -32.47
C LYS A 657 -4.06 -2.33 -31.07
N ARG A 658 -3.90 -1.00 -31.00
CA ARG A 658 -3.69 -0.30 -29.73
C ARG A 658 -4.91 -0.41 -28.80
N ILE A 659 -6.11 -0.30 -29.36
CA ILE A 659 -7.34 -0.46 -28.58
C ILE A 659 -7.44 -1.86 -27.96
N ARG A 660 -7.07 -2.93 -28.72
CA ARG A 660 -7.03 -4.30 -28.17
C ARG A 660 -6.05 -4.43 -27.01
N GLU A 661 -4.86 -3.87 -27.17
CA GLU A 661 -3.83 -3.86 -26.12
C GLU A 661 -4.36 -3.20 -24.84
N LEU A 662 -4.96 -2.01 -24.95
CA LEU A 662 -5.49 -1.26 -23.80
C LEU A 662 -6.65 -1.99 -23.10
N VAL A 663 -7.54 -2.61 -23.87
CA VAL A 663 -8.64 -3.42 -23.32
C VAL A 663 -8.10 -4.65 -22.58
N ASP A 664 -7.07 -5.31 -23.13
CA ASP A 664 -6.45 -6.47 -22.50
C ASP A 664 -5.66 -6.07 -21.23
N GLU A 665 -4.93 -4.95 -21.28
CA GLU A 665 -4.20 -4.40 -20.13
C GLU A 665 -5.16 -4.08 -18.97
N GLU A 666 -6.24 -3.33 -19.25
CA GLU A 666 -7.22 -2.94 -18.24
C GLU A 666 -7.95 -4.15 -17.64
N LYS A 667 -8.44 -5.07 -18.50
CA LYS A 667 -9.09 -6.29 -18.03
C LYS A 667 -8.18 -7.09 -17.08
N THR A 668 -6.91 -7.28 -17.46
CA THR A 668 -5.92 -8.01 -16.64
C THR A 668 -5.65 -7.25 -15.34
N GLY A 669 -5.52 -5.94 -15.39
CA GLY A 669 -5.35 -5.08 -14.20
C GLY A 669 -6.51 -5.23 -13.21
N MET A 670 -7.75 -5.24 -13.69
CA MET A 670 -8.95 -5.47 -12.87
C MET A 670 -8.94 -6.87 -12.22
N GLU A 671 -8.56 -7.92 -12.96
CA GLU A 671 -8.48 -9.30 -12.45
C GLU A 671 -7.45 -9.42 -11.31
N LEU A 672 -6.28 -8.81 -11.45
CA LEU A 672 -5.25 -8.77 -10.41
C LEU A 672 -5.69 -7.91 -9.20
N SER A 673 -6.33 -6.77 -9.46
CA SER A 673 -6.84 -5.89 -8.42
C SER A 673 -7.93 -6.55 -7.57
N LEU A 674 -8.78 -7.37 -8.17
CA LEU A 674 -9.84 -8.09 -7.47
C LEU A 674 -9.27 -8.95 -6.32
N GLN A 675 -8.12 -9.59 -6.51
CA GLN A 675 -7.50 -10.43 -5.49
C GLN A 675 -6.95 -9.60 -4.31
N ARG A 676 -6.47 -8.38 -4.59
CA ARG A 676 -5.83 -7.49 -3.60
C ARG A 676 -6.83 -6.62 -2.84
N ALA A 677 -7.91 -6.20 -3.50
CA ALA A 677 -8.87 -5.21 -2.99
C ALA A 677 -10.32 -5.74 -2.92
N ALA A 678 -10.50 -7.04 -2.71
CA ALA A 678 -11.81 -7.69 -2.70
C ALA A 678 -12.78 -7.13 -1.65
N ASN A 679 -12.28 -6.65 -0.50
CA ASN A 679 -13.07 -5.95 0.50
C ASN A 679 -13.67 -4.64 -0.03
N GLN A 680 -12.97 -3.93 -0.92
CA GLN A 680 -13.50 -2.72 -1.57
C GLN A 680 -14.59 -3.07 -2.57
N VAL A 681 -14.42 -4.18 -3.30
CA VAL A 681 -15.43 -4.67 -4.25
C VAL A 681 -16.75 -4.96 -3.54
N VAL A 682 -16.74 -5.73 -2.44
CA VAL A 682 -17.99 -6.03 -1.70
C VAL A 682 -18.64 -4.76 -1.12
N ALA A 683 -17.84 -3.80 -0.66
CA ALA A 683 -18.36 -2.51 -0.18
C ALA A 683 -18.98 -1.67 -1.31
N SER A 684 -18.35 -1.61 -2.50
CA SER A 684 -18.87 -0.93 -3.69
C SER A 684 -20.18 -1.56 -4.17
N ARG A 685 -20.26 -2.90 -4.16
CA ARG A 685 -21.50 -3.62 -4.49
C ARG A 685 -22.64 -3.24 -3.54
N ILE A 686 -22.39 -3.19 -2.23
CA ILE A 686 -23.38 -2.77 -1.25
C ILE A 686 -23.80 -1.30 -1.51
N ALA A 687 -22.85 -0.40 -1.78
CA ALA A 687 -23.17 1.00 -2.10
C ALA A 687 -24.06 1.11 -3.34
N ALA A 688 -23.84 0.27 -4.35
CA ALA A 688 -24.65 0.22 -5.57
C ALA A 688 -26.09 -0.24 -5.34
N TYR A 689 -26.33 -1.08 -4.34
CA TYR A 689 -27.69 -1.49 -3.97
C TYR A 689 -28.46 -0.41 -3.21
N LEU A 690 -27.75 0.53 -2.60
CA LEU A 690 -28.31 1.48 -1.65
C LEU A 690 -28.50 2.90 -2.20
N THR A 691 -27.66 3.34 -3.15
CA THR A 691 -27.66 4.74 -3.59
C THR A 691 -27.41 4.90 -5.10
N PRO A 692 -27.97 5.96 -5.74
CA PRO A 692 -27.68 6.29 -7.13
C PRO A 692 -26.17 6.53 -7.41
N ALA A 693 -25.48 7.18 -6.47
CA ALA A 693 -24.04 7.45 -6.61
C ALA A 693 -23.21 6.15 -6.54
N GLY A 694 -23.61 5.21 -5.66
CA GLY A 694 -23.00 3.88 -5.61
C GLY A 694 -23.27 3.09 -6.89
N ALA A 695 -24.49 3.12 -7.42
CA ALA A 695 -24.82 2.44 -8.66
C ALA A 695 -24.08 3.03 -9.87
N TYR A 696 -23.93 4.36 -9.90
CA TYR A 696 -23.12 5.05 -10.93
C TYR A 696 -21.65 4.64 -10.89
N ALA A 697 -21.04 4.67 -9.70
CA ALA A 697 -19.64 4.30 -9.51
C ALA A 697 -19.38 2.83 -9.84
N GLU A 698 -20.32 1.94 -9.51
CA GLU A 698 -20.20 0.50 -9.76
C GLU A 698 -20.21 0.15 -11.26
N VAL A 699 -20.65 1.05 -12.16
CA VAL A 699 -20.49 0.83 -13.61
C VAL A 699 -19.00 0.60 -13.96
N GLY A 700 -18.07 1.28 -13.30
CA GLY A 700 -16.62 1.08 -13.43
C GLY A 700 -16.05 -0.11 -12.64
N GLY A 701 -16.90 -0.87 -11.92
CA GLY A 701 -16.51 -2.06 -11.15
C GLY A 701 -16.70 -3.36 -11.94
N LEU A 702 -17.26 -4.38 -11.29
CA LEU A 702 -17.49 -5.69 -11.94
C LEU A 702 -18.27 -5.63 -13.27
N PRO A 703 -19.30 -4.76 -13.44
CA PRO A 703 -19.95 -4.58 -14.74
C PRO A 703 -19.02 -4.08 -15.84
N PHE A 704 -17.99 -3.29 -15.49
CA PHE A 704 -17.00 -2.85 -16.47
C PHE A 704 -16.10 -4.00 -16.94
N HIS A 705 -15.69 -4.88 -16.04
CA HIS A 705 -14.98 -6.10 -16.42
C HIS A 705 -15.82 -6.98 -17.38
N ASP A 706 -17.12 -7.14 -17.09
CA ASP A 706 -18.04 -7.87 -17.97
C ASP A 706 -18.16 -7.20 -19.34
N PHE A 707 -18.20 -5.86 -19.38
CA PHE A 707 -18.18 -5.07 -20.60
C PHE A 707 -16.89 -5.27 -21.41
N LEU A 708 -15.71 -5.19 -20.76
CA LEU A 708 -14.41 -5.42 -21.41
C LEU A 708 -14.29 -6.84 -21.96
N SER A 709 -14.80 -7.83 -21.23
CA SER A 709 -14.82 -9.22 -21.68
C SER A 709 -15.66 -9.40 -22.95
N ALA A 710 -16.88 -8.84 -22.96
CA ALA A 710 -17.75 -8.85 -24.14
C ALA A 710 -17.15 -8.06 -25.31
N PHE A 711 -16.54 -6.91 -25.04
CA PHE A 711 -15.87 -6.07 -26.03
C PHE A 711 -14.73 -6.85 -26.72
N LYS A 712 -13.93 -7.58 -25.95
CA LYS A 712 -12.86 -8.44 -26.47
C LYS A 712 -13.40 -9.57 -27.38
N GLU A 713 -14.47 -10.25 -26.95
CA GLU A 713 -15.11 -11.34 -27.72
C GLU A 713 -15.65 -10.85 -29.06
N ASN A 714 -16.21 -9.65 -29.13
CA ASN A 714 -16.88 -9.09 -30.30
C ASN A 714 -16.18 -7.85 -30.86
N PHE A 715 -14.86 -7.80 -30.75
CA PHE A 715 -14.04 -6.60 -30.94
C PHE A 715 -14.40 -5.75 -32.15
N ASP A 716 -14.49 -6.34 -33.36
CA ASP A 716 -14.68 -5.55 -34.61
C ASP A 716 -16.02 -4.79 -34.61
N ALA A 717 -17.07 -5.39 -34.07
CA ALA A 717 -18.38 -4.75 -33.95
C ALA A 717 -18.41 -3.71 -32.82
N ASP A 718 -17.79 -4.03 -31.71
CA ASP A 718 -17.82 -3.17 -30.50
C ASP A 718 -16.83 -2.00 -30.60
N HIS A 719 -15.73 -2.15 -31.34
CA HIS A 719 -14.83 -1.05 -31.70
C HIS A 719 -15.56 0.05 -32.51
N ALA A 720 -16.37 -0.34 -33.49
CA ALA A 720 -17.19 0.63 -34.24
C ALA A 720 -18.24 1.32 -33.35
N LYS A 721 -18.87 0.59 -32.40
CA LYS A 721 -19.80 1.16 -31.42
C LYS A 721 -19.07 2.12 -30.47
N MET A 722 -17.88 1.76 -30.02
CA MET A 722 -17.02 2.63 -29.17
C MET A 722 -16.71 3.95 -29.87
N GLN A 723 -16.27 3.91 -31.13
CA GLN A 723 -16.00 5.13 -31.89
C GLN A 723 -17.26 6.03 -32.02
N ALA A 724 -18.41 5.43 -32.27
CA ALA A 724 -19.69 6.15 -32.34
C ALA A 724 -20.07 6.73 -30.95
N ALA A 725 -19.82 5.99 -29.85
CA ALA A 725 -20.06 6.46 -28.50
C ALA A 725 -19.11 7.64 -28.14
N PHE A 726 -17.82 7.50 -28.45
CA PHE A 726 -16.83 8.57 -28.19
C PHE A 726 -17.17 9.85 -28.96
N ALA A 727 -17.60 9.75 -30.22
CA ALA A 727 -18.05 10.90 -30.99
C ALA A 727 -19.23 11.65 -30.33
N ARG A 728 -20.10 10.95 -29.58
CA ARG A 728 -21.20 11.55 -28.80
C ARG A 728 -20.73 12.15 -27.49
N ILE A 729 -19.93 11.39 -26.69
CA ILE A 729 -19.64 11.77 -25.31
C ILE A 729 -18.50 12.80 -25.19
N LEU A 730 -17.50 12.80 -26.10
CA LEU A 730 -16.37 13.74 -26.04
C LEU A 730 -16.81 15.21 -25.93
N PRO A 731 -17.72 15.75 -26.80
CA PRO A 731 -18.16 17.13 -26.68
C PRO A 731 -19.07 17.38 -25.47
N GLN A 732 -19.71 16.34 -24.91
CA GLN A 732 -20.51 16.43 -23.70
C GLN A 732 -19.63 16.54 -22.45
N ILE A 733 -18.55 15.76 -22.40
CA ILE A 733 -17.60 15.72 -21.28
C ILE A 733 -16.66 16.93 -21.35
N PHE A 734 -15.89 17.09 -22.42
CA PHE A 734 -14.90 18.17 -22.55
C PHE A 734 -15.57 19.48 -22.96
N ASN A 735 -16.35 20.01 -22.02
CA ASN A 735 -17.22 21.16 -22.19
C ASN A 735 -16.93 22.19 -21.10
N LYS A 736 -16.90 23.48 -21.50
CA LYS A 736 -16.66 24.58 -20.55
C LYS A 736 -17.88 24.94 -19.69
N ASN A 737 -19.07 24.49 -20.08
CA ASN A 737 -20.27 24.70 -19.27
C ASN A 737 -20.23 23.75 -18.06
N ASP A 738 -20.49 24.28 -16.87
CA ASP A 738 -20.40 23.55 -15.60
C ASP A 738 -19.03 22.89 -15.29
N LEU A 739 -17.95 23.32 -16.00
CA LEU A 739 -16.60 22.99 -15.63
C LEU A 739 -16.24 23.66 -14.30
N ILE A 740 -15.63 22.89 -13.41
CA ILE A 740 -15.02 23.40 -12.18
C ILE A 740 -13.53 23.08 -12.24
N LEU A 741 -12.71 24.07 -11.87
CA LEU A 741 -11.24 23.93 -11.83
C LEU A 741 -10.78 23.95 -10.38
N SER A 742 -9.73 23.21 -10.06
CA SER A 742 -9.01 23.33 -8.78
C SER A 742 -7.54 23.58 -9.07
N VAL A 743 -6.97 24.55 -8.34
CA VAL A 743 -5.57 24.94 -8.44
C VAL A 743 -4.98 24.94 -7.04
N THR A 744 -3.91 24.17 -6.83
CA THR A 744 -3.11 24.21 -5.60
C THR A 744 -1.70 24.64 -5.96
N ALA A 745 -1.30 25.81 -5.52
CA ALA A 745 -0.01 26.44 -5.77
C ALA A 745 0.14 27.68 -4.90
N PRO A 746 1.35 28.24 -4.72
CA PRO A 746 1.53 29.57 -4.11
C PRO A 746 0.79 30.67 -4.87
N ALA A 747 0.27 31.68 -4.15
CA ALA A 747 -0.46 32.80 -4.75
C ALA A 747 0.34 33.52 -5.86
N SER A 748 1.67 33.54 -5.74
CA SER A 748 2.56 34.13 -6.73
C SER A 748 2.55 33.46 -8.11
N MET A 749 2.01 32.22 -8.20
CA MET A 749 1.89 31.46 -9.45
C MET A 749 0.47 31.52 -10.05
N TYR A 750 -0.50 32.09 -9.31
CA TYR A 750 -1.88 32.01 -9.71
C TYR A 750 -2.20 32.72 -11.03
N ASP A 751 -1.73 33.97 -11.21
CA ASP A 751 -2.10 34.78 -12.38
C ASP A 751 -1.61 34.15 -13.70
N GLU A 752 -0.39 33.62 -13.69
CA GLU A 752 0.17 32.89 -14.84
C GLU A 752 -0.65 31.59 -15.11
N THR A 753 -0.95 30.84 -14.06
CA THR A 753 -1.77 29.61 -14.17
C THR A 753 -3.17 29.94 -14.68
N ALA A 754 -3.81 30.98 -14.17
CA ALA A 754 -5.13 31.43 -14.58
C ALA A 754 -5.17 31.87 -16.06
N ALA A 755 -4.13 32.54 -16.55
CA ALA A 755 -4.04 32.90 -17.96
C ALA A 755 -4.00 31.67 -18.87
N GLN A 756 -3.22 30.65 -18.53
CA GLN A 756 -3.16 29.38 -19.27
C GLN A 756 -4.49 28.61 -19.18
N LEU A 757 -5.10 28.55 -18.01
CA LEU A 757 -6.42 27.94 -17.80
C LEU A 757 -7.51 28.63 -18.65
N ALA A 758 -7.51 29.95 -18.73
CA ALA A 758 -8.45 30.70 -19.56
C ALA A 758 -8.29 30.37 -21.05
N ALA A 759 -7.07 30.35 -21.54
CA ALA A 759 -6.76 29.98 -22.91
C ALA A 759 -7.19 28.54 -23.22
N PHE A 760 -6.87 27.58 -22.37
CA PHE A 760 -7.29 26.18 -22.50
C PHE A 760 -8.81 26.03 -22.49
N ARG A 761 -9.48 26.65 -21.52
CA ARG A 761 -10.95 26.63 -21.41
C ARG A 761 -11.63 27.11 -22.71
N ASP A 762 -11.07 28.10 -23.38
CA ASP A 762 -11.65 28.65 -24.61
C ASP A 762 -11.50 27.72 -25.83
N THR A 763 -10.68 26.67 -25.74
CA THR A 763 -10.60 25.60 -26.74
C THR A 763 -11.72 24.56 -26.57
N LEU A 764 -12.37 24.50 -25.39
CA LEU A 764 -13.38 23.51 -25.06
C LEU A 764 -14.75 23.83 -25.70
N SER A 765 -15.57 22.80 -25.90
CA SER A 765 -16.93 22.95 -26.39
C SER A 765 -17.76 23.90 -25.51
N ALA A 766 -18.59 24.75 -26.15
CA ALA A 766 -19.58 25.59 -25.49
C ALA A 766 -21.03 25.10 -25.71
N ALA A 767 -21.20 23.94 -26.36
CA ALA A 767 -22.52 23.41 -26.67
C ALA A 767 -23.28 23.08 -25.39
N VAL A 768 -24.58 23.36 -25.38
CA VAL A 768 -25.44 23.04 -24.24
C VAL A 768 -26.10 21.70 -24.48
N PHE A 769 -25.90 20.76 -23.57
CA PHE A 769 -26.50 19.43 -23.59
C PHE A 769 -27.49 19.30 -22.43
N PRO A 770 -28.68 18.72 -22.65
CA PRO A 770 -29.60 18.40 -21.57
C PRO A 770 -29.02 17.28 -20.69
N SER A 771 -29.34 17.29 -19.41
CA SER A 771 -28.99 16.18 -18.52
C SER A 771 -29.71 14.90 -18.97
N ALA A 772 -28.97 13.80 -19.01
CA ALA A 772 -29.53 12.49 -19.29
C ALA A 772 -30.23 11.91 -18.03
N PRO A 773 -31.39 11.29 -18.17
CA PRO A 773 -32.03 10.61 -17.06
C PRO A 773 -31.29 9.28 -16.75
N TYR A 774 -31.06 9.03 -15.46
CA TYR A 774 -30.56 7.75 -14.99
C TYR A 774 -31.68 6.97 -14.29
N THR A 775 -31.77 5.68 -14.59
CA THR A 775 -32.70 4.76 -13.92
C THR A 775 -31.94 3.62 -13.30
N TRP A 776 -31.75 3.71 -11.99
CA TRP A 776 -31.02 2.70 -11.23
C TRP A 776 -31.99 1.76 -10.51
N ASN A 777 -31.69 0.45 -10.55
CA ASN A 777 -32.44 -0.55 -9.79
C ASN A 777 -31.92 -0.61 -8.33
N ILE A 778 -32.21 0.46 -7.57
CA ILE A 778 -31.81 0.57 -6.15
C ILE A 778 -32.74 -0.29 -5.31
N ARG A 779 -32.22 -1.43 -4.86
CA ARG A 779 -32.93 -2.34 -3.94
C ARG A 779 -31.96 -3.14 -3.10
N ALA A 780 -32.37 -3.50 -1.87
CA ALA A 780 -31.62 -4.43 -1.03
C ALA A 780 -31.38 -5.76 -1.78
N ARG A 781 -30.17 -6.28 -1.70
CA ARG A 781 -29.74 -7.54 -2.29
C ARG A 781 -28.78 -8.25 -1.38
N ASN A 782 -28.78 -9.59 -1.49
CA ASN A 782 -27.82 -10.47 -0.86
C ASN A 782 -27.10 -11.25 -1.97
N GLU A 783 -25.82 -10.94 -2.22
CA GLU A 783 -25.06 -11.48 -3.35
C GLU A 783 -23.84 -12.27 -2.88
N GLY A 784 -23.68 -13.50 -3.40
CA GLY A 784 -22.47 -14.31 -3.26
C GLY A 784 -21.67 -14.31 -4.56
N LEU A 785 -20.43 -13.82 -4.50
CA LEU A 785 -19.49 -13.71 -5.63
C LEU A 785 -18.40 -14.78 -5.48
N THR A 786 -18.43 -15.81 -6.31
CA THR A 786 -17.49 -16.92 -6.20
C THR A 786 -16.18 -16.64 -6.90
N THR A 787 -15.09 -17.03 -6.25
CA THR A 787 -13.72 -17.00 -6.78
C THR A 787 -12.99 -18.29 -6.40
N GLN A 788 -11.74 -18.43 -6.83
CA GLN A 788 -10.85 -19.52 -6.43
C GLN A 788 -10.15 -19.26 -5.09
N SER A 789 -10.46 -18.14 -4.41
CA SER A 789 -9.89 -17.81 -3.10
C SER A 789 -10.27 -18.86 -2.05
N ARG A 790 -9.36 -19.11 -1.11
CA ARG A 790 -9.62 -19.93 0.08
C ARG A 790 -10.14 -19.11 1.27
N VAL A 791 -10.16 -17.80 1.12
CA VAL A 791 -10.64 -16.86 2.13
C VAL A 791 -11.84 -16.09 1.61
N GLN A 792 -12.61 -15.53 2.54
CA GLN A 792 -13.81 -14.77 2.26
C GLN A 792 -13.59 -13.29 2.53
N TYR A 793 -14.41 -12.47 1.91
CA TYR A 793 -14.58 -11.05 2.18
C TYR A 793 -16.07 -10.83 2.41
N VAL A 794 -16.44 -10.78 3.68
CA VAL A 794 -17.84 -10.71 4.10
C VAL A 794 -18.20 -9.28 4.37
N ALA A 795 -19.26 -8.76 3.76
CA ALA A 795 -19.71 -7.40 4.01
C ALA A 795 -21.22 -7.29 4.22
N LYS A 796 -21.63 -6.42 5.13
CA LYS A 796 -23.01 -6.05 5.42
C LYS A 796 -23.12 -4.54 5.62
N GLY A 797 -24.18 -3.91 5.08
CA GLY A 797 -24.27 -2.45 5.13
C GLY A 797 -25.69 -1.91 4.94
N ALA A 798 -25.82 -0.61 5.13
CA ALA A 798 -27.08 0.12 4.97
C ALA A 798 -26.84 1.59 4.59
N ASN A 799 -27.92 2.32 4.31
CA ASN A 799 -27.88 3.78 4.29
C ASN A 799 -28.70 4.31 5.48
N PHE A 800 -27.99 4.79 6.51
CA PHE A 800 -28.64 5.21 7.75
C PHE A 800 -29.48 6.51 7.62
N LEU A 801 -29.19 7.36 6.60
CA LEU A 801 -30.07 8.53 6.32
C LEU A 801 -31.45 8.05 5.83
N LYS A 802 -31.51 6.98 5.02
CA LYS A 802 -32.77 6.38 4.57
C LYS A 802 -33.54 5.69 5.71
N LEU A 803 -32.85 5.32 6.77
CA LEU A 803 -33.43 4.78 8.00
C LEU A 803 -33.86 5.88 9.00
N GLY A 804 -33.66 7.15 8.66
CA GLY A 804 -34.07 8.30 9.47
C GLY A 804 -33.03 8.84 10.44
N TYR A 805 -31.81 8.31 10.41
CA TYR A 805 -30.70 8.76 11.26
C TYR A 805 -29.88 9.87 10.58
N ARG A 806 -29.04 10.55 11.35
CA ARG A 806 -28.13 11.60 10.87
C ARG A 806 -26.69 11.28 11.23
N TYR A 807 -25.76 11.77 10.42
CA TYR A 807 -24.34 11.67 10.71
C TYR A 807 -23.95 12.51 11.93
N THR A 808 -23.16 11.92 12.83
CA THR A 808 -22.53 12.60 13.98
C THR A 808 -21.05 12.22 14.06
N GLY A 809 -20.23 13.08 14.68
CA GLY A 809 -18.82 12.80 14.93
C GLY A 809 -18.61 11.57 15.83
N THR A 810 -19.56 11.27 16.72
CA THR A 810 -19.55 10.08 17.59
C THR A 810 -19.46 8.76 16.79
N MET A 811 -19.99 8.74 15.55
CA MET A 811 -19.88 7.57 14.66
C MET A 811 -18.43 7.26 14.32
N ARG A 812 -17.54 8.25 14.28
CA ARG A 812 -16.11 8.03 14.07
C ARG A 812 -15.45 7.34 15.28
N VAL A 813 -15.91 7.67 16.49
CA VAL A 813 -15.47 6.99 17.71
C VAL A 813 -15.94 5.55 17.70
N LEU A 814 -17.20 5.31 17.26
CA LEU A 814 -17.73 3.96 17.09
C LEU A 814 -16.94 3.14 16.04
N GLU A 815 -16.51 3.76 14.92
CA GLU A 815 -15.65 3.10 13.93
C GLU A 815 -14.36 2.57 14.59
N THR A 816 -13.68 3.42 15.36
CA THR A 816 -12.45 3.06 16.05
C THR A 816 -12.68 1.94 17.06
N LEU A 817 -13.74 2.06 17.84
CA LEU A 817 -14.14 1.07 18.83
C LEU A 817 -14.44 -0.28 18.20
N LEU A 818 -15.32 -0.34 17.20
CA LEU A 818 -15.68 -1.58 16.53
C LEU A 818 -14.44 -2.24 15.88
N ARG A 819 -13.60 -1.44 15.22
CA ARG A 819 -12.43 -1.94 14.50
C ARG A 819 -11.37 -2.54 15.43
N TYR A 820 -11.05 -1.88 16.55
CA TYR A 820 -9.89 -2.21 17.39
C TYR A 820 -10.26 -2.88 18.72
N ASP A 821 -11.54 -3.12 18.96
CA ASP A 821 -12.01 -3.87 20.13
C ASP A 821 -12.92 -5.03 19.71
N TYR A 822 -14.18 -4.76 19.31
CA TYR A 822 -15.17 -5.80 19.04
C TYR A 822 -14.80 -6.70 17.85
N PHE A 823 -14.57 -6.12 16.68
CA PHE A 823 -14.24 -6.91 15.48
C PHE A 823 -12.82 -7.46 15.53
N TRP A 824 -11.89 -6.72 16.16
CA TRP A 824 -10.55 -7.25 16.40
C TRP A 824 -10.60 -8.56 17.18
N THR A 825 -11.34 -8.57 18.27
CA THR A 825 -11.47 -9.75 19.14
C THR A 825 -12.26 -10.87 18.45
N ARG A 826 -13.45 -10.58 17.92
CA ARG A 826 -14.38 -11.59 17.43
C ARG A 826 -14.04 -12.12 16.02
N ILE A 827 -13.65 -11.24 15.11
CA ILE A 827 -13.40 -11.58 13.70
C ILE A 827 -11.93 -11.96 13.47
N ARG A 828 -10.99 -11.19 14.05
CA ARG A 828 -9.56 -11.44 13.83
C ARG A 828 -9.02 -12.49 14.80
N VAL A 829 -9.01 -12.20 16.12
CA VAL A 829 -8.35 -13.06 17.11
C VAL A 829 -9.06 -14.41 17.24
N GLN A 830 -10.37 -14.41 17.44
CA GLN A 830 -11.17 -15.64 17.59
C GLN A 830 -11.51 -16.27 16.24
N GLY A 831 -11.86 -15.46 15.24
CA GLY A 831 -12.29 -15.92 13.92
C GLY A 831 -11.15 -16.24 12.95
N GLY A 832 -9.93 -15.75 13.19
CA GLY A 832 -8.76 -16.00 12.34
C GLY A 832 -8.71 -15.18 11.04
N ALA A 833 -9.54 -14.15 10.89
CA ALA A 833 -9.45 -13.22 9.77
C ALA A 833 -8.24 -12.29 9.92
N TYR A 834 -7.72 -11.78 8.81
CA TYR A 834 -6.63 -10.80 8.84
C TYR A 834 -7.06 -9.45 9.42
N GLY A 835 -8.33 -9.04 9.21
CA GLY A 835 -8.86 -7.82 9.79
C GLY A 835 -10.34 -7.58 9.48
N ALA A 836 -10.86 -6.49 10.05
CA ALA A 836 -12.21 -6.02 9.78
C ALA A 836 -12.24 -4.49 9.63
N MET A 837 -13.14 -3.99 8.81
CA MET A 837 -13.30 -2.59 8.48
C MET A 837 -14.70 -2.10 8.84
N THR A 838 -14.76 -0.84 9.25
CA THR A 838 -16.02 -0.13 9.54
C THR A 838 -16.00 1.22 8.83
N GLN A 839 -17.11 1.64 8.31
CA GLN A 839 -17.23 2.93 7.63
C GLN A 839 -18.60 3.55 7.86
N PHE A 840 -18.63 4.85 8.21
CA PHE A 840 -19.82 5.69 8.26
C PHE A 840 -19.59 6.98 7.47
N ASN A 841 -20.32 7.17 6.39
CA ASN A 841 -20.15 8.31 5.50
C ASN A 841 -21.25 9.37 5.70
N ARG A 842 -20.92 10.64 5.45
CA ARG A 842 -21.86 11.77 5.57
C ARG A 842 -23.05 11.73 4.60
N ASN A 843 -23.01 10.86 3.56
CA ASN A 843 -24.14 10.59 2.68
C ASN A 843 -25.03 9.43 3.17
N GLY A 844 -24.80 8.95 4.38
CA GLY A 844 -25.57 7.89 5.01
C GLY A 844 -25.08 6.46 4.74
N PHE A 845 -24.16 6.25 3.80
CA PHE A 845 -23.60 4.92 3.56
C PHE A 845 -22.81 4.44 4.76
N MET A 846 -23.13 3.23 5.21
CA MET A 846 -22.33 2.51 6.19
C MET A 846 -22.10 1.06 5.74
N VAL A 847 -20.95 0.52 6.08
CA VAL A 847 -20.58 -0.87 5.81
C VAL A 847 -19.63 -1.41 6.87
N PHE A 848 -19.87 -2.66 7.27
CA PHE A 848 -18.94 -3.50 8.03
C PHE A 848 -18.43 -4.60 7.09
N SER A 849 -17.13 -4.88 7.11
CA SER A 849 -16.56 -5.93 6.26
C SER A 849 -15.38 -6.62 6.91
N SER A 850 -15.21 -7.92 6.60
CA SER A 850 -14.00 -8.67 6.94
C SER A 850 -13.00 -8.73 5.77
N TYR A 851 -11.75 -9.04 6.09
CA TYR A 851 -10.66 -9.12 5.13
C TYR A 851 -9.86 -10.41 5.33
N ARG A 852 -9.72 -11.20 4.27
CA ARG A 852 -9.06 -12.52 4.28
C ARG A 852 -9.58 -13.39 5.43
N ASP A 853 -10.87 -13.61 5.42
CA ASP A 853 -11.63 -14.28 6.49
C ASP A 853 -11.81 -15.77 6.17
N PRO A 854 -11.43 -16.71 7.04
CA PRO A 854 -11.72 -18.13 6.84
C PRO A 854 -13.21 -18.46 7.00
N ASN A 855 -13.99 -17.58 7.64
CA ASN A 855 -15.40 -17.78 8.00
C ASN A 855 -16.34 -17.01 7.09
N LEU A 856 -17.62 -17.37 7.08
CA LEU A 856 -18.67 -16.66 6.36
C LEU A 856 -19.90 -16.45 7.23
N ALA A 857 -20.59 -17.50 7.62
CA ALA A 857 -21.82 -17.42 8.41
C ALA A 857 -21.52 -16.89 9.82
N GLU A 858 -20.49 -17.39 10.44
CA GLU A 858 -20.02 -16.99 11.77
C GLU A 858 -19.67 -15.50 11.80
N THR A 859 -19.05 -15.00 10.76
CA THR A 859 -18.74 -13.56 10.64
C THR A 859 -20.00 -12.73 10.45
N LEU A 860 -20.98 -13.18 9.65
CA LEU A 860 -22.27 -12.50 9.52
C LEU A 860 -23.00 -12.43 10.86
N ASP A 861 -22.96 -13.49 11.67
CA ASP A 861 -23.53 -13.52 13.02
C ASP A 861 -22.86 -12.48 13.93
N VAL A 862 -21.52 -12.35 13.90
CA VAL A 862 -20.79 -11.31 14.64
C VAL A 862 -21.21 -9.91 14.18
N LEU A 863 -21.41 -9.67 12.87
CA LEU A 863 -21.89 -8.38 12.37
C LEU A 863 -23.31 -8.09 12.87
N ASP A 864 -24.19 -9.09 12.95
CA ASP A 864 -25.55 -8.94 13.43
C ASP A 864 -25.62 -8.69 14.95
N GLU A 865 -24.71 -9.29 15.73
CA GLU A 865 -24.59 -9.06 17.18
C GLU A 865 -23.99 -7.69 17.55
N THR A 866 -23.44 -6.92 16.59
CA THR A 866 -22.83 -5.61 16.85
C THR A 866 -23.74 -4.65 17.61
N ALA A 867 -25.05 -4.66 17.32
CA ALA A 867 -26.03 -3.79 18.00
C ALA A 867 -26.13 -4.10 19.50
N ASP A 868 -26.05 -5.36 19.88
CA ASP A 868 -26.11 -5.78 21.29
C ASP A 868 -24.85 -5.41 22.04
N TYR A 869 -23.67 -5.57 21.39
CA TYR A 869 -22.40 -5.08 21.92
C TYR A 869 -22.44 -3.57 22.17
N VAL A 870 -22.87 -2.77 21.18
CA VAL A 870 -22.97 -1.31 21.31
C VAL A 870 -23.98 -0.91 22.41
N ARG A 871 -25.09 -1.63 22.54
CA ARG A 871 -26.13 -1.35 23.57
C ARG A 871 -25.59 -1.59 24.97
N THR A 872 -24.77 -2.61 25.16
CA THR A 872 -24.20 -3.01 26.46
C THR A 872 -22.80 -2.45 26.71
N PHE A 873 -22.31 -1.59 25.82
CA PHE A 873 -20.97 -1.02 25.92
C PHE A 873 -20.75 -0.31 27.25
N ASP A 874 -19.79 -0.79 28.04
CA ASP A 874 -19.43 -0.29 29.36
C ASP A 874 -17.92 -0.43 29.59
N VAL A 875 -17.23 0.70 29.63
CA VAL A 875 -15.78 0.77 29.79
C VAL A 875 -15.41 1.89 30.77
N SER A 876 -14.17 1.90 31.26
CA SER A 876 -13.69 3.00 32.10
C SER A 876 -13.56 4.30 31.29
N ASP A 877 -13.54 5.45 31.98
CA ASP A 877 -13.27 6.75 31.34
C ASP A 877 -11.92 6.74 30.59
N ARG A 878 -10.92 6.05 31.14
CA ARG A 878 -9.61 5.86 30.52
C ARG A 878 -9.71 5.12 29.17
N GLU A 879 -10.48 4.06 29.10
CA GLU A 879 -10.71 3.32 27.84
C GLU A 879 -11.46 4.18 26.82
N MET A 880 -12.47 4.92 27.28
CA MET A 880 -13.19 5.86 26.42
C MET A 880 -12.26 6.95 25.86
N ASP A 881 -11.34 7.47 26.66
CA ASP A 881 -10.32 8.43 26.23
C ASP A 881 -9.42 7.84 25.15
N LYS A 882 -8.99 6.56 25.26
CA LYS A 882 -8.20 5.89 24.23
C LYS A 882 -8.92 5.86 22.88
N PHE A 883 -10.18 5.47 22.84
CA PHE A 883 -10.95 5.46 21.58
C PHE A 883 -11.09 6.85 20.96
N ILE A 884 -11.26 7.88 21.77
CA ILE A 884 -11.32 9.26 21.28
C ILE A 884 -9.96 9.69 20.71
N ILE A 885 -8.87 9.40 21.42
CA ILE A 885 -7.50 9.75 20.99
C ILE A 885 -7.16 9.02 19.67
N GLY A 886 -7.39 7.71 19.61
CA GLY A 886 -7.18 6.93 18.38
C GLY A 886 -8.04 7.41 17.20
N THR A 887 -9.27 7.86 17.46
CA THR A 887 -10.12 8.49 16.44
C THR A 887 -9.49 9.79 15.94
N MET A 888 -8.93 10.59 16.83
CA MET A 888 -8.33 11.87 16.47
C MET A 888 -7.02 11.71 15.70
N SER A 889 -6.28 10.61 15.89
CA SER A 889 -5.14 10.25 15.06
C SER A 889 -5.53 10.21 13.57
N GLY A 890 -6.61 9.50 13.23
CA GLY A 890 -7.11 9.44 11.86
C GLY A 890 -7.70 10.75 11.33
N VAL A 891 -8.32 11.57 12.21
CA VAL A 891 -8.89 12.87 11.84
C VAL A 891 -7.82 13.93 11.57
N ASP A 892 -6.73 13.89 12.32
CA ASP A 892 -5.59 14.82 12.24
C ASP A 892 -4.39 14.26 11.47
N ALA A 893 -4.62 13.25 10.63
CA ALA A 893 -3.56 12.68 9.79
C ALA A 893 -2.84 13.78 8.99
N PRO A 894 -1.50 13.72 8.89
CA PRO A 894 -0.75 14.69 8.09
C PRO A 894 -1.18 14.70 6.64
N MET A 895 -1.19 15.87 6.02
CA MET A 895 -1.58 16.05 4.63
C MET A 895 -0.51 16.81 3.87
N THR A 896 -0.15 16.32 2.69
CA THR A 896 0.69 17.06 1.75
C THR A 896 -0.05 18.28 1.17
N PRO A 897 0.64 19.25 0.57
CA PRO A 897 -0.03 20.39 -0.08
C PRO A 897 -1.06 19.94 -1.13
N GLN A 898 -0.74 18.93 -1.94
CA GLN A 898 -1.67 18.33 -2.90
C GLN A 898 -2.92 17.80 -2.20
N MET A 899 -2.75 16.99 -1.16
CA MET A 899 -3.87 16.42 -0.40
C MET A 899 -4.76 17.50 0.22
N LYS A 900 -4.18 18.56 0.78
CA LYS A 900 -4.93 19.68 1.36
C LYS A 900 -5.81 20.36 0.31
N GLY A 901 -5.27 20.63 -0.88
CA GLY A 901 -6.02 21.22 -1.98
C GLY A 901 -7.14 20.30 -2.50
N ASP A 902 -6.84 19.02 -2.70
CA ASP A 902 -7.82 18.02 -3.17
C ASP A 902 -8.97 17.82 -2.17
N ILE A 903 -8.66 17.75 -0.87
CA ILE A 903 -9.66 17.60 0.19
C ILE A 903 -10.49 18.88 0.33
N ALA A 904 -9.87 20.06 0.26
CA ALA A 904 -10.58 21.34 0.30
C ALA A 904 -11.58 21.46 -0.87
N ALA A 905 -11.17 21.13 -2.09
CA ALA A 905 -12.03 21.10 -3.26
C ALA A 905 -13.15 20.06 -3.11
N THR A 906 -12.84 18.86 -2.62
CA THR A 906 -13.85 17.80 -2.39
C THR A 906 -14.89 18.22 -1.34
N PHE A 907 -14.48 18.86 -0.25
CA PHE A 907 -15.41 19.36 0.77
C PHE A 907 -16.30 20.45 0.20
N HIS A 908 -15.76 21.37 -0.59
CA HIS A 908 -16.55 22.38 -1.28
C HIS A 908 -17.61 21.75 -2.20
N LEU A 909 -17.22 20.79 -3.04
CA LEU A 909 -18.15 20.08 -3.94
C LEU A 909 -19.26 19.35 -3.17
N ARG A 910 -18.92 18.76 -2.02
CA ARG A 910 -19.85 18.00 -1.18
C ARG A 910 -20.67 18.88 -0.22
N GLY A 911 -20.42 20.19 -0.19
CA GLY A 911 -21.11 21.13 0.71
C GLY A 911 -20.75 20.94 2.18
N ILE A 912 -19.53 20.46 2.48
CA ILE A 912 -19.02 20.30 3.85
C ILE A 912 -18.24 21.56 4.24
N THR A 913 -18.76 22.31 5.21
CA THR A 913 -18.14 23.55 5.68
C THR A 913 -17.09 23.30 6.77
N HIS A 914 -16.33 24.32 7.11
CA HIS A 914 -15.43 24.27 8.26
C HIS A 914 -16.21 24.06 9.57
N GLU A 915 -17.36 24.70 9.70
CA GLU A 915 -18.26 24.56 10.86
C GLU A 915 -18.79 23.12 11.01
N ASP A 916 -19.08 22.42 9.90
CA ASP A 916 -19.49 21.03 9.93
C ASP A 916 -18.33 20.10 10.38
N ARG A 917 -17.11 20.46 10.02
CA ARG A 917 -15.90 19.74 10.46
C ARG A 917 -15.61 20.01 11.93
N GLN A 918 -15.74 21.27 12.37
CA GLN A 918 -15.57 21.64 13.78
C GLN A 918 -16.62 20.94 14.65
N ARG A 919 -17.88 20.96 14.24
CA ARG A 919 -18.97 20.29 14.99
C ARG A 919 -18.68 18.79 15.15
N ALA A 920 -18.30 18.10 14.07
CA ALA A 920 -17.96 16.69 14.16
C ALA A 920 -16.77 16.44 15.09
N ARG A 921 -15.77 17.34 15.08
CA ARG A 921 -14.64 17.29 15.99
C ARG A 921 -15.05 17.48 17.44
N ASP A 922 -15.90 18.45 17.72
CA ASP A 922 -16.43 18.70 19.06
C ASP A 922 -17.21 17.48 19.57
N GLU A 923 -18.04 16.87 18.73
CA GLU A 923 -18.78 15.65 19.03
C GLU A 923 -17.84 14.46 19.34
N ILE A 924 -16.70 14.33 18.62
CA ILE A 924 -15.68 13.31 18.92
C ILE A 924 -15.04 13.59 20.29
N LEU A 925 -14.55 14.81 20.51
CA LEU A 925 -13.81 15.18 21.72
C LEU A 925 -14.67 15.13 23.00
N THR A 926 -15.98 15.32 22.87
CA THR A 926 -16.92 15.30 24.02
C THR A 926 -17.70 14.00 24.15
N ALA A 927 -17.46 13.02 23.26
CA ALA A 927 -18.18 11.74 23.25
C ALA A 927 -18.10 11.03 24.62
N GLN A 928 -19.22 10.46 25.03
CA GLN A 928 -19.40 9.67 26.25
C GLN A 928 -19.91 8.28 25.88
N GLN A 929 -19.79 7.33 26.78
CA GLN A 929 -20.35 5.98 26.60
C GLN A 929 -21.85 5.99 26.27
N ALA A 930 -22.60 6.93 26.88
CA ALA A 930 -24.04 7.09 26.60
C ALA A 930 -24.30 7.44 25.14
N ASP A 931 -23.42 8.25 24.51
CA ASP A 931 -23.53 8.64 23.10
C ASP A 931 -23.25 7.45 22.17
N ILE A 932 -22.29 6.60 22.55
CA ILE A 932 -22.02 5.33 21.84
C ILE A 932 -23.22 4.39 21.95
N ARG A 933 -23.75 4.16 23.17
CA ARG A 933 -24.94 3.32 23.37
C ARG A 933 -26.17 3.83 22.61
N ALA A 934 -26.31 5.14 22.46
CA ALA A 934 -27.38 5.75 21.68
C ALA A 934 -27.35 5.41 20.18
N LEU A 935 -26.22 4.90 19.65
CA LEU A 935 -26.10 4.44 18.27
C LEU A 935 -26.59 2.98 18.07
N ALA A 936 -26.87 2.22 19.14
CA ALA A 936 -27.29 0.83 19.03
C ALA A 936 -28.59 0.63 18.19
N PRO A 937 -29.63 1.48 18.28
CA PRO A 937 -30.80 1.37 17.40
C PRO A 937 -30.44 1.53 15.92
N LEU A 938 -29.56 2.48 15.58
CA LEU A 938 -29.08 2.67 14.21
C LEU A 938 -28.42 1.40 13.68
N ILE A 939 -27.54 0.79 14.47
CA ILE A 939 -26.83 -0.44 14.08
C ILE A 939 -27.83 -1.60 13.92
N ALA A 940 -28.79 -1.72 14.85
CA ALA A 940 -29.82 -2.77 14.75
C ALA A 940 -30.65 -2.62 13.47
N ASP A 941 -31.16 -1.43 13.18
CA ASP A 941 -31.93 -1.17 11.98
C ASP A 941 -31.10 -1.37 10.70
N ALA A 942 -29.82 -0.98 10.72
CA ALA A 942 -28.90 -1.17 9.61
C ALA A 942 -28.64 -2.66 9.34
N MET A 943 -28.43 -3.49 10.36
CA MET A 943 -28.22 -4.93 10.21
C MET A 943 -29.52 -5.64 9.79
N GLN A 944 -30.69 -5.18 10.28
CA GLN A 944 -32.00 -5.69 9.88
C GLN A 944 -32.36 -5.36 8.43
N ALA A 945 -31.82 -4.29 7.85
CA ALA A 945 -31.96 -3.98 6.41
C ALA A 945 -31.42 -5.12 5.52
N ASN A 946 -30.60 -5.98 6.08
CA ASN A 946 -30.12 -7.24 5.52
C ASN A 946 -29.56 -7.12 4.10
N VAL A 947 -28.71 -6.12 3.86
CA VAL A 947 -27.98 -5.93 2.58
C VAL A 947 -26.57 -6.45 2.76
N ARG A 948 -26.20 -7.47 2.03
CA ARG A 948 -24.90 -8.12 2.13
C ARG A 948 -24.32 -8.48 0.78
N CYS A 949 -23.01 -8.50 0.74
CA CYS A 949 -22.23 -9.03 -0.37
C CYS A 949 -21.05 -9.82 0.19
N VAL A 950 -20.83 -11.01 -0.30
CA VAL A 950 -19.69 -11.85 0.05
C VAL A 950 -18.95 -12.22 -1.21
N LEU A 951 -17.63 -12.04 -1.20
CA LEU A 951 -16.73 -12.50 -2.26
C LEU A 951 -15.78 -13.52 -1.65
N GLY A 952 -15.64 -14.71 -2.26
CA GLY A 952 -14.78 -15.72 -1.69
C GLY A 952 -14.84 -17.08 -2.38
N GLY A 953 -14.37 -18.10 -1.68
CA GLY A 953 -14.27 -19.47 -2.16
C GLY A 953 -15.62 -20.04 -2.59
N GLU A 954 -15.65 -20.63 -3.79
CA GLU A 954 -16.88 -21.19 -4.38
C GLU A 954 -17.56 -22.20 -3.46
N GLU A 955 -16.80 -23.12 -2.87
CA GLU A 955 -17.32 -24.15 -1.96
C GLU A 955 -18.05 -23.51 -0.77
N LYS A 956 -17.38 -22.61 -0.04
CA LYS A 956 -17.93 -21.95 1.15
C LYS A 956 -19.17 -21.12 0.84
N ILE A 957 -19.19 -20.40 -0.28
CA ILE A 957 -20.37 -19.63 -0.72
C ILE A 957 -21.52 -20.56 -1.12
N ARG A 958 -21.26 -21.68 -1.81
CA ARG A 958 -22.30 -22.64 -2.20
C ARG A 958 -22.88 -23.39 -1.00
N GLU A 959 -22.07 -23.76 -0.01
CA GLU A 959 -22.54 -24.32 1.25
C GLU A 959 -23.52 -23.39 1.97
N ASN A 960 -23.32 -22.08 1.83
CA ASN A 960 -24.12 -21.03 2.44
C ASN A 960 -25.08 -20.36 1.43
N ALA A 961 -25.42 -21.01 0.32
CA ALA A 961 -26.22 -20.41 -0.77
C ALA A 961 -27.60 -19.89 -0.31
N ALA A 962 -28.17 -20.44 0.75
CA ALA A 962 -29.45 -19.98 1.33
C ALA A 962 -29.38 -18.53 1.88
N LEU A 963 -28.18 -18.01 2.13
CA LEU A 963 -27.96 -16.64 2.60
C LEU A 963 -28.05 -15.60 1.47
N PHE A 964 -28.10 -16.00 0.20
CA PHE A 964 -27.96 -15.11 -0.96
C PHE A 964 -29.20 -15.18 -1.88
N ASP A 965 -29.60 -14.02 -2.42
CA ASP A 965 -30.59 -13.93 -3.48
C ASP A 965 -30.01 -14.40 -4.84
N ALA A 966 -28.69 -14.27 -4.99
CA ALA A 966 -27.96 -14.71 -6.17
C ALA A 966 -26.53 -15.13 -5.82
N VAL A 967 -26.08 -16.23 -6.43
CA VAL A 967 -24.68 -16.67 -6.42
C VAL A 967 -24.18 -16.72 -7.85
N ARG A 968 -23.05 -16.04 -8.13
CA ARG A 968 -22.45 -16.02 -9.44
C ARG A 968 -20.91 -15.90 -9.33
N PRO A 969 -20.17 -16.26 -10.39
CA PRO A 969 -18.75 -15.92 -10.46
C PRO A 969 -18.55 -14.40 -10.33
N ALA A 970 -17.48 -13.99 -9.64
CA ALA A 970 -17.12 -12.58 -9.48
C ALA A 970 -16.72 -11.98 -10.84
N LEU A 971 -15.98 -12.73 -11.63
CA LEU A 971 -15.54 -12.35 -12.97
C LEU A 971 -16.16 -13.26 -14.04
N ARG A 972 -16.48 -12.69 -15.18
CA ARG A 972 -16.82 -13.45 -16.38
C ARG A 972 -15.55 -14.01 -16.99
N MET A 973 -15.46 -15.33 -17.05
CA MET A 973 -14.33 -16.04 -17.70
C MET A 973 -14.50 -16.05 -19.21
#